data_76651529530b0c21ed91a7c9ab22b654
#
_entry.id   76651529530b0c21ed91a7c9ab22b654
#
_cell.length_a   1.000
_cell.length_b   1.000
_cell.length_c   1.000
_cell.angle_alpha   90.00
_cell.angle_beta   90.00
_cell.angle_gamma   90.00
#
_symmetry.space_group_name_H-M   'P 1'
#
loop_
_entity.id
_entity.type
_entity.pdbx_description
1 polymer ?
#
loop_
_entity_poly.entity_id
_entity_poly.type
_entity_poly.pdbx_seq_one_letter_code
_entity_poly.pdbx_strand_id
1 'polypeptide(L)'
;MAEKRQEVEDSNVNINDFQDVVNDLETYLKISRDVGDRAYHRLKDFQKTLEYYERYLKISEEVKDRAEDGEAYGKGNVYGYLGTAYGSLGDFQIAKDYHKRARDFDISKEVGDRAGKGRGYRNLVIDYHNLGDVQKAIKYHEQRLKISKKAGNKVGEGAEYGNLGNAYHSLGDFHKAIEYHERHIKISKEVGDRAGEGAAYCNLGNAYHCLGDFQEAIKYHERSLKISKEAGDKVKEGVAYGNLGNAFTSLGDLQKAIEYHERHLKVSKEKGDRTGKGKVYNNLGNAYDSLGDVQKAKESYERGLKISKKVGNRAGEGRAYGNLGNVFKDLGDLQKAIEYHKRSLQIWKEVGHKLGEGVAYGNLGNAYNSLRDFRKAIEYHEQHLKISKEVENRAEEGNAYGNLGNAFYSLRDFEKAIEYHELHLKISKEVGDRVGEGKAYISLGSAHKYLGNFQKAIQYHTNSVTVFDHIRRKLIVNDEWKITLRNKYYFSYSELWRLQLMQGKVDEALLTADHGRAQALNDLLEFKYGLKGLRPEIGTLCVRPGDFPSYLPPYTVFIGISKGGIVFWVNEKGKEIKTRRSEIDISVTTYFQSLLETTRKEIGVRADVDCEDRSLRSPKDKTLAEEKSSEPRSHFSCFETNSLQTLYNVVIDPIRDLLQGDEVVVVPQGPLCLAPYAAFMDLKSKYLGDTFRIRLLPSLSTLQLIQHCAADWHSKTGALLVGDPWVQEIGMKLEQLNWAKKEVQMIGEILQTEPLVGKQATKDEVLRRISSVALVHIAAHGEMETGEIALAPNPTRSYVDPAEEDYLLTMKDVLKAKIRARLVVLSCCHSAQGEVKSEGVVGIARAFLGAGARSVLVSLWAIEDEATMEFMKLFYQQLVNGRSASEALNKAMKSMRESDRFSAVKHWAPFVLIGEDVTLEFKGIK
;
A
#
# COMPACT_ATOMS: atom_id res chain seq x y z
N MET A 1 -80.38 -17.85 12.51
CA MET A 1 -79.40 -17.42 13.57
C MET A 1 -79.20 -18.54 14.61
N ALA A 2 -80.19 -19.42 14.86
CA ALA A 2 -80.00 -20.57 15.78
C ALA A 2 -79.18 -21.68 15.11
N GLU A 3 -79.34 -21.94 13.82
CA GLU A 3 -78.54 -22.95 13.09
C GLU A 3 -77.10 -22.61 12.92
N LYS A 4 -76.78 -21.34 12.82
CA LYS A 4 -75.36 -20.89 12.77
C LYS A 4 -74.64 -20.91 14.14
N ARG A 5 -75.37 -21.03 15.25
CA ARG A 5 -74.78 -21.24 16.57
C ARG A 5 -74.35 -22.71 16.82
N GLN A 6 -75.05 -23.62 16.21
CA GLN A 6 -74.83 -25.08 16.42
C GLN A 6 -73.59 -25.57 15.57
N GLU A 7 -73.38 -24.93 14.40
CA GLU A 7 -72.15 -25.24 13.62
C GLU A 7 -70.87 -24.67 14.23
N VAL A 8 -70.96 -23.74 15.20
CA VAL A 8 -69.78 -23.17 15.91
C VAL A 8 -69.38 -24.04 17.10
N GLU A 9 -70.27 -24.82 17.64
CA GLU A 9 -70.01 -25.73 18.80
C GLU A 9 -69.41 -27.06 18.39
N ASP A 10 -69.48 -27.47 17.10
CA ASP A 10 -68.94 -28.74 16.60
C ASP A 10 -67.50 -28.65 16.00
N SER A 11 -66.92 -27.48 15.91
CA SER A 11 -65.52 -27.35 15.56
C SER A 11 -64.69 -27.20 16.83
N ASN A 12 -63.97 -28.30 17.19
CA ASN A 12 -63.05 -28.38 18.32
C ASN A 12 -61.83 -27.44 18.27
N VAL A 13 -61.96 -26.22 17.80
CA VAL A 13 -60.96 -25.13 17.91
C VAL A 13 -61.45 -24.20 19.03
N ASN A 14 -60.86 -24.37 20.19
CA ASN A 14 -61.20 -23.59 21.36
C ASN A 14 -60.79 -22.11 21.12
N ILE A 15 -61.74 -21.18 21.16
CA ILE A 15 -61.48 -19.73 21.01
C ILE A 15 -60.50 -19.24 22.06
N ASN A 16 -60.42 -19.89 23.22
CA ASN A 16 -59.42 -19.59 24.25
C ASN A 16 -58.01 -19.93 23.82
N ASP A 17 -57.77 -20.97 23.03
CA ASP A 17 -56.44 -21.32 22.50
C ASP A 17 -55.93 -20.25 21.50
N PHE A 18 -56.87 -19.60 20.78
CA PHE A 18 -56.51 -18.49 19.87
C PHE A 18 -56.17 -17.23 20.63
N GLN A 19 -56.92 -16.88 21.70
CA GLN A 19 -56.67 -15.75 22.54
C GLN A 19 -55.36 -15.90 23.35
N ASP A 20 -55.07 -17.12 23.80
CA ASP A 20 -53.84 -17.44 24.49
C ASP A 20 -52.60 -17.32 23.55
N VAL A 21 -52.75 -17.80 22.30
CA VAL A 21 -51.70 -17.66 21.28
C VAL A 21 -51.51 -16.17 20.89
N VAL A 22 -52.59 -15.37 20.84
CA VAL A 22 -52.51 -13.93 20.59
C VAL A 22 -51.87 -13.21 21.77
N ASN A 23 -52.22 -13.54 23.00
CA ASN A 23 -51.62 -12.96 24.23
C ASN A 23 -50.14 -13.36 24.38
N ASP A 24 -49.76 -14.57 24.04
CA ASP A 24 -48.38 -15.04 24.02
C ASP A 24 -47.58 -14.35 22.93
N LEU A 25 -48.18 -14.13 21.75
CA LEU A 25 -47.60 -13.37 20.65
C LEU A 25 -47.39 -11.91 21.01
N GLU A 26 -48.33 -11.22 21.66
CA GLU A 26 -48.16 -9.84 22.11
C GLU A 26 -47.07 -9.75 23.19
N THR A 27 -46.98 -10.69 24.07
CA THR A 27 -45.94 -10.80 25.11
C THR A 27 -44.60 -11.06 24.46
N TYR A 28 -44.53 -11.93 23.45
CA TYR A 28 -43.30 -12.21 22.70
C TYR A 28 -42.89 -11.06 21.80
N LEU A 29 -43.81 -10.34 21.18
CA LEU A 29 -43.56 -9.12 20.41
C LEU A 29 -43.02 -7.99 21.31
N LYS A 30 -43.52 -7.92 22.54
CA LYS A 30 -43.00 -6.96 23.53
C LYS A 30 -41.58 -7.32 23.98
N ILE A 31 -41.33 -8.60 24.24
CA ILE A 31 -40.00 -9.15 24.56
C ILE A 31 -39.05 -9.01 23.35
N SER A 32 -39.51 -9.24 22.13
CA SER A 32 -38.67 -9.11 20.92
C SER A 32 -38.35 -7.66 20.57
N ARG A 33 -39.21 -6.69 20.92
CA ARG A 33 -38.94 -5.27 20.83
C ARG A 33 -37.89 -4.80 21.84
N ASP A 34 -37.97 -5.29 23.08
CA ASP A 34 -37.02 -4.96 24.14
C ASP A 34 -35.69 -5.73 24.01
N VAL A 35 -35.69 -6.84 23.29
CA VAL A 35 -34.55 -7.75 23.09
C VAL A 35 -33.88 -7.54 21.74
N GLY A 36 -34.45 -6.73 20.83
CA GLY A 36 -33.90 -6.44 19.50
C GLY A 36 -32.44 -5.98 19.49
N ASP A 37 -31.96 -5.38 20.59
CA ASP A 37 -30.57 -5.00 20.80
C ASP A 37 -29.71 -6.05 21.55
N ARG A 38 -30.34 -7.09 22.15
CA ARG A 38 -29.63 -8.11 22.95
C ARG A 38 -29.73 -9.54 22.44
N ALA A 39 -30.63 -9.82 21.50
CA ALA A 39 -31.01 -11.18 21.09
C ALA A 39 -30.05 -11.85 20.06
N TYR A 40 -28.94 -11.28 19.76
CA TYR A 40 -27.90 -11.90 18.90
C TYR A 40 -27.25 -13.15 19.52
N HIS A 41 -27.69 -13.56 20.69
CA HIS A 41 -26.99 -14.58 21.50
C HIS A 41 -27.67 -15.93 21.68
N ARG A 42 -28.89 -16.17 21.11
CA ARG A 42 -29.58 -17.46 21.38
C ARG A 42 -30.25 -18.03 20.13
N LEU A 43 -29.50 -18.80 19.36
CA LEU A 43 -30.06 -19.65 18.27
C LEU A 43 -31.32 -20.46 18.70
N LYS A 44 -31.42 -20.88 19.97
CA LYS A 44 -32.59 -21.59 20.50
C LYS A 44 -33.87 -20.75 20.56
N ASP A 45 -33.72 -19.40 20.74
CA ASP A 45 -34.87 -18.49 20.82
C ASP A 45 -35.48 -18.20 19.43
N PHE A 46 -34.66 -18.21 18.37
CA PHE A 46 -35.16 -18.07 16.99
C PHE A 46 -35.94 -19.28 16.52
N GLN A 47 -35.50 -20.45 16.88
CA GLN A 47 -36.17 -21.71 16.50
C GLN A 47 -37.58 -21.82 17.13
N LYS A 48 -37.71 -21.44 18.41
CA LYS A 48 -39.00 -21.32 19.07
C LYS A 48 -39.88 -20.23 18.43
N THR A 49 -39.31 -19.10 18.05
CA THR A 49 -40.03 -18.02 17.39
C THR A 49 -40.60 -18.48 16.05
N LEU A 50 -39.84 -19.26 15.26
CA LEU A 50 -40.32 -19.87 14.02
C LEU A 50 -41.47 -20.82 14.26
N GLU A 51 -41.35 -21.75 15.24
CA GLU A 51 -42.40 -22.68 15.59
C GLU A 51 -43.73 -21.99 15.97
N TYR A 52 -43.66 -20.87 16.71
CA TYR A 52 -44.86 -20.08 17.08
C TYR A 52 -45.49 -19.38 15.87
N TYR A 53 -44.72 -18.77 14.97
CA TYR A 53 -45.28 -18.09 13.79
C TYR A 53 -45.84 -19.11 12.76
N GLU A 54 -45.22 -20.27 12.60
CA GLU A 54 -45.75 -21.33 11.75
C GLU A 54 -47.04 -21.90 12.29
N ARG A 55 -47.13 -22.08 13.61
CA ARG A 55 -48.37 -22.53 14.27
C ARG A 55 -49.49 -21.50 14.12
N TYR A 56 -49.19 -20.21 14.25
CA TYR A 56 -50.15 -19.12 13.99
C TYR A 56 -50.68 -19.16 12.55
N LEU A 57 -49.81 -19.31 11.56
CA LEU A 57 -50.22 -19.42 10.16
C LEU A 57 -51.13 -20.63 9.94
N LYS A 58 -50.79 -21.77 10.50
CA LYS A 58 -51.59 -22.98 10.40
C LYS A 58 -52.99 -22.78 10.98
N ILE A 59 -53.08 -22.24 12.19
CA ILE A 59 -54.36 -21.92 12.84
C ILE A 59 -55.14 -20.87 12.00
N SER A 60 -54.46 -19.85 11.49
CA SER A 60 -55.11 -18.80 10.68
C SER A 60 -55.55 -19.32 9.28
N GLU A 61 -54.96 -20.39 8.78
CA GLU A 61 -55.42 -21.09 7.56
C GLU A 61 -56.63 -21.99 7.82
N GLU A 62 -56.66 -22.63 8.99
CA GLU A 62 -57.80 -23.46 9.41
C GLU A 62 -59.06 -22.60 9.75
N VAL A 63 -58.89 -21.35 10.19
CA VAL A 63 -59.97 -20.41 10.54
C VAL A 63 -60.48 -19.62 9.31
N LYS A 64 -60.05 -19.91 8.10
CA LYS A 64 -60.15 -19.13 6.86
C LYS A 64 -61.54 -18.74 6.41
N ASP A 65 -62.62 -19.29 6.97
CA ASP A 65 -63.98 -19.08 6.48
C ASP A 65 -64.88 -18.11 7.31
N ARG A 66 -64.34 -17.40 8.34
CA ARG A 66 -65.29 -16.78 9.32
C ARG A 66 -65.09 -15.30 9.69
N ALA A 67 -64.06 -14.59 9.22
CA ALA A 67 -63.91 -13.16 9.61
C ALA A 67 -63.42 -12.25 8.48
N GLU A 68 -64.29 -11.27 8.16
CA GLU A 68 -64.03 -10.20 7.25
C GLU A 68 -63.18 -9.09 7.92
N ASP A 69 -62.10 -8.68 7.22
CA ASP A 69 -61.34 -7.43 7.38
C ASP A 69 -60.31 -7.24 8.51
N GLY A 70 -60.42 -7.77 9.71
CA GLY A 70 -59.47 -7.52 10.80
C GLY A 70 -58.24 -8.49 10.77
N GLU A 71 -58.50 -9.74 10.42
CA GLU A 71 -57.47 -10.82 10.43
C GLU A 71 -56.45 -10.75 9.31
N ALA A 72 -56.78 -10.10 8.24
CA ALA A 72 -55.90 -9.99 7.11
C ALA A 72 -54.64 -9.14 7.38
N TYR A 73 -54.75 -8.11 8.25
CA TYR A 73 -53.62 -7.28 8.66
C TYR A 73 -52.58 -8.09 9.47
N GLY A 74 -53.04 -9.08 10.23
CA GLY A 74 -52.18 -9.99 11.02
C GLY A 74 -51.31 -10.91 10.15
N LYS A 75 -51.87 -11.52 9.09
CA LYS A 75 -51.18 -12.49 8.23
C LYS A 75 -49.96 -11.87 7.46
N GLY A 76 -50.13 -10.66 6.90
CA GLY A 76 -49.04 -9.98 6.21
C GLY A 76 -47.85 -9.69 7.14
N ASN A 77 -48.15 -9.26 8.36
CA ASN A 77 -47.11 -9.04 9.38
C ASN A 77 -46.43 -10.35 9.79
N VAL A 78 -47.17 -11.43 9.98
CA VAL A 78 -46.58 -12.73 10.36
C VAL A 78 -45.68 -13.29 9.26
N TYR A 79 -46.07 -13.19 8.00
CA TYR A 79 -45.16 -13.52 6.88
C TYR A 79 -43.89 -12.65 6.90
N GLY A 80 -44.02 -11.36 7.23
CA GLY A 80 -42.87 -10.47 7.38
C GLY A 80 -41.95 -10.89 8.53
N TYR A 81 -42.47 -11.28 9.65
CA TYR A 81 -41.70 -11.76 10.81
C TYR A 81 -41.01 -13.10 10.57
N LEU A 82 -41.70 -14.08 9.90
CA LEU A 82 -41.12 -15.34 9.49
C LEU A 82 -39.94 -15.11 8.53
N GLY A 83 -40.13 -14.27 7.53
CA GLY A 83 -39.05 -13.91 6.62
C GLY A 83 -37.88 -13.30 7.34
N THR A 84 -38.10 -12.42 8.32
CA THR A 84 -37.02 -11.80 9.12
C THR A 84 -36.31 -12.83 10.00
N ALA A 85 -37.03 -13.77 10.59
CA ALA A 85 -36.46 -14.84 11.42
C ALA A 85 -35.58 -15.80 10.59
N TYR A 86 -36.08 -16.28 9.42
CA TYR A 86 -35.29 -17.09 8.50
C TYR A 86 -34.07 -16.33 7.94
N GLY A 87 -34.21 -15.07 7.63
CA GLY A 87 -33.07 -14.20 7.21
C GLY A 87 -32.02 -14.07 8.32
N SER A 88 -32.45 -14.02 9.59
CA SER A 88 -31.52 -13.97 10.74
C SER A 88 -30.77 -15.29 10.94
N LEU A 89 -31.37 -16.41 10.56
CA LEU A 89 -30.75 -17.74 10.55
C LEU A 89 -29.83 -17.95 9.33
N GLY A 90 -29.89 -17.06 8.36
CA GLY A 90 -29.08 -17.14 7.12
C GLY A 90 -29.76 -17.93 6.00
N ASP A 91 -31.02 -18.36 6.17
CA ASP A 91 -31.79 -19.04 5.13
C ASP A 91 -32.56 -18.00 4.29
N PHE A 92 -31.83 -17.27 3.48
CA PHE A 92 -32.35 -16.17 2.68
C PHE A 92 -33.29 -16.58 1.57
N GLN A 93 -33.24 -17.86 1.15
CA GLN A 93 -34.18 -18.36 0.15
C GLN A 93 -35.61 -18.50 0.73
N ILE A 94 -35.74 -19.09 1.91
CA ILE A 94 -37.01 -19.19 2.62
C ILE A 94 -37.49 -17.81 3.05
N ALA A 95 -36.59 -16.97 3.59
CA ALA A 95 -36.89 -15.58 3.97
C ALA A 95 -37.52 -14.80 2.82
N LYS A 96 -36.95 -14.88 1.63
CA LYS A 96 -37.45 -14.26 0.42
C LYS A 96 -38.87 -14.69 0.06
N ASP A 97 -39.16 -15.99 0.17
CA ASP A 97 -40.46 -16.52 -0.19
C ASP A 97 -41.55 -16.06 0.79
N TYR A 98 -41.26 -15.99 2.09
CA TYR A 98 -42.13 -15.39 3.08
C TYR A 98 -42.32 -13.87 2.90
N HIS A 99 -41.26 -13.13 2.63
CA HIS A 99 -41.36 -11.70 2.37
C HIS A 99 -42.11 -11.38 1.08
N LYS A 100 -42.06 -12.26 0.06
CA LYS A 100 -42.93 -12.13 -1.12
C LYS A 100 -44.40 -12.29 -0.75
N ARG A 101 -44.77 -13.32 0.03
CA ARG A 101 -46.13 -13.55 0.52
C ARG A 101 -46.63 -12.34 1.32
N ALA A 102 -45.78 -11.76 2.22
CA ALA A 102 -46.09 -10.54 2.96
C ALA A 102 -46.44 -9.38 2.02
N ARG A 103 -45.57 -9.14 1.03
CA ARG A 103 -45.75 -8.07 0.04
C ARG A 103 -47.04 -8.27 -0.77
N ASP A 104 -47.26 -9.49 -1.29
CA ASP A 104 -48.42 -9.77 -2.16
C ASP A 104 -49.72 -9.64 -1.37
N PHE A 105 -49.64 -9.95 -0.08
CA PHE A 105 -50.77 -9.75 0.82
C PHE A 105 -51.07 -8.23 1.05
N ASP A 106 -50.04 -7.41 1.26
CA ASP A 106 -50.16 -5.94 1.42
C ASP A 106 -50.63 -5.26 0.15
N ILE A 107 -50.35 -5.84 -1.05
CA ILE A 107 -50.77 -5.28 -2.36
C ILE A 107 -52.21 -5.66 -2.71
N SER A 108 -52.66 -6.83 -2.32
CA SER A 108 -54.02 -7.32 -2.67
C SER A 108 -55.16 -6.56 -1.99
N LYS A 109 -54.87 -5.81 -0.93
CA LYS A 109 -55.86 -4.93 -0.29
C LYS A 109 -55.70 -3.47 -0.78
N GLU A 110 -56.74 -2.94 -1.38
CA GLU A 110 -56.85 -1.54 -1.85
C GLU A 110 -56.79 -0.47 -0.72
N VAL A 111 -56.53 -0.86 0.50
CA VAL A 111 -56.36 0.07 1.63
C VAL A 111 -55.04 0.81 1.47
N GLY A 112 -55.07 2.11 1.35
CA GLY A 112 -53.99 3.03 1.07
C GLY A 112 -52.78 3.05 1.99
N ASP A 113 -52.37 1.92 2.54
CA ASP A 113 -51.16 1.79 3.40
C ASP A 113 -49.87 1.78 2.58
N ARG A 114 -49.44 3.02 2.22
CA ARG A 114 -48.13 3.22 1.61
C ARG A 114 -46.97 2.78 2.50
N ALA A 115 -47.17 2.76 3.82
CA ALA A 115 -46.13 2.39 4.78
C ALA A 115 -45.91 0.86 4.79
N GLY A 116 -46.97 0.04 4.72
CA GLY A 116 -46.91 -1.41 4.61
C GLY A 116 -46.20 -1.86 3.33
N LYS A 117 -46.59 -1.28 2.19
CA LYS A 117 -45.91 -1.53 0.90
C LYS A 117 -44.41 -1.22 0.98
N GLY A 118 -44.03 -0.14 1.64
CA GLY A 118 -42.64 0.25 1.86
C GLY A 118 -41.88 -0.75 2.70
N ARG A 119 -42.51 -1.36 3.73
CA ARG A 119 -41.89 -2.40 4.58
C ARG A 119 -41.68 -3.70 3.80
N GLY A 120 -42.68 -4.17 3.08
CA GLY A 120 -42.58 -5.40 2.25
C GLY A 120 -41.44 -5.31 1.24
N TYR A 121 -41.32 -4.19 0.53
CA TYR A 121 -40.19 -3.98 -0.37
C TYR A 121 -38.83 -3.90 0.35
N ARG A 122 -38.77 -3.38 1.58
CA ARG A 122 -37.53 -3.32 2.37
C ARG A 122 -36.97 -4.70 2.63
N ASN A 123 -37.81 -5.60 3.08
CA ASN A 123 -37.41 -6.95 3.46
C ASN A 123 -36.94 -7.75 2.23
N LEU A 124 -37.67 -7.67 1.13
CA LEU A 124 -37.27 -8.30 -0.13
C LEU A 124 -35.92 -7.80 -0.65
N VAL A 125 -35.63 -6.53 -0.51
CA VAL A 125 -34.32 -5.97 -0.85
C VAL A 125 -33.20 -6.63 -0.05
N ILE A 126 -33.38 -6.79 1.27
CA ILE A 126 -32.39 -7.42 2.14
C ILE A 126 -32.15 -8.88 1.70
N ASP A 127 -33.20 -9.62 1.41
CA ASP A 127 -33.09 -11.03 0.99
C ASP A 127 -32.38 -11.15 -0.36
N TYR A 128 -32.77 -10.37 -1.36
CA TYR A 128 -32.14 -10.41 -2.67
C TYR A 128 -30.68 -9.96 -2.61
N HIS A 129 -30.35 -8.99 -1.75
CA HIS A 129 -28.97 -8.60 -1.54
C HIS A 129 -28.13 -9.71 -0.91
N ASN A 130 -28.67 -10.39 0.11
CA ASN A 130 -28.01 -11.52 0.77
C ASN A 130 -27.87 -12.74 -0.14
N LEU A 131 -28.81 -12.96 -1.06
CA LEU A 131 -28.73 -13.99 -2.09
C LEU A 131 -27.79 -13.62 -3.25
N GLY A 132 -27.30 -12.37 -3.31
CA GLY A 132 -26.44 -11.88 -4.39
C GLY A 132 -27.20 -11.49 -5.66
N ASP A 133 -28.56 -11.47 -5.67
CA ASP A 133 -29.39 -11.02 -6.79
C ASP A 133 -29.64 -9.52 -6.69
N VAL A 134 -28.56 -8.77 -6.95
CA VAL A 134 -28.54 -7.30 -6.75
C VAL A 134 -29.46 -6.57 -7.71
N GLN A 135 -29.67 -7.08 -8.92
CA GLN A 135 -30.58 -6.45 -9.89
C GLN A 135 -32.02 -6.39 -9.40
N LYS A 136 -32.50 -7.48 -8.79
CA LYS A 136 -33.83 -7.44 -8.18
C LYS A 136 -33.87 -6.52 -6.97
N ALA A 137 -32.81 -6.45 -6.19
CA ALA A 137 -32.71 -5.51 -5.08
C ALA A 137 -32.82 -4.06 -5.58
N ILE A 138 -32.11 -3.67 -6.64
CA ILE A 138 -32.19 -2.35 -7.28
C ILE A 138 -33.64 -2.01 -7.67
N LYS A 139 -34.33 -2.93 -8.35
CA LYS A 139 -35.72 -2.73 -8.76
C LYS A 139 -36.63 -2.40 -7.57
N TYR A 140 -36.46 -3.07 -6.46
CA TYR A 140 -37.26 -2.80 -5.25
C TYR A 140 -36.84 -1.52 -4.54
N HIS A 141 -35.56 -1.16 -4.53
CA HIS A 141 -35.10 0.15 -4.05
C HIS A 141 -35.70 1.31 -4.86
N GLU A 142 -35.75 1.20 -6.19
CA GLU A 142 -36.39 2.20 -7.05
C GLU A 142 -37.89 2.35 -6.74
N GLN A 143 -38.61 1.25 -6.45
CA GLN A 143 -40.00 1.34 -6.03
C GLN A 143 -40.14 2.07 -4.68
N ARG A 144 -39.28 1.77 -3.72
CA ARG A 144 -39.26 2.46 -2.44
C ARG A 144 -38.89 3.95 -2.57
N LEU A 145 -37.93 4.27 -3.42
CA LEU A 145 -37.59 5.66 -3.73
C LEU A 145 -38.78 6.43 -4.29
N LYS A 146 -39.55 5.82 -5.21
CA LYS A 146 -40.81 6.43 -5.74
C LYS A 146 -41.82 6.68 -4.62
N ILE A 147 -41.98 5.73 -3.70
CA ILE A 147 -42.91 5.87 -2.57
C ILE A 147 -42.43 7.00 -1.63
N SER A 148 -41.14 7.04 -1.24
CA SER A 148 -40.58 8.08 -0.36
C SER A 148 -40.73 9.48 -0.97
N LYS A 149 -40.48 9.64 -2.28
CA LYS A 149 -40.70 10.91 -3.00
C LYS A 149 -42.15 11.36 -3.00
N LYS A 150 -43.10 10.43 -3.32
CA LYS A 150 -44.51 10.73 -3.31
C LYS A 150 -45.07 11.07 -1.92
N ALA A 151 -44.44 10.53 -0.89
CA ALA A 151 -44.80 10.81 0.51
C ALA A 151 -44.13 12.06 1.09
N GLY A 152 -43.24 12.73 0.34
CA GLY A 152 -42.45 13.86 0.83
C GLY A 152 -41.45 13.50 1.92
N ASN A 153 -41.16 12.20 2.12
CA ASN A 153 -40.26 11.70 3.15
C ASN A 153 -38.81 11.85 2.69
N LYS A 154 -38.19 12.99 2.98
CA LYS A 154 -36.80 13.29 2.60
C LYS A 154 -35.79 12.37 3.24
N VAL A 155 -35.97 11.98 4.51
CA VAL A 155 -35.08 11.01 5.19
C VAL A 155 -35.15 9.65 4.51
N GLY A 156 -36.35 9.17 4.21
CA GLY A 156 -36.54 7.96 3.43
C GLY A 156 -35.95 8.03 2.02
N GLU A 157 -36.10 9.17 1.33
CA GLU A 157 -35.50 9.41 0.02
C GLU A 157 -33.96 9.31 0.09
N GLY A 158 -33.32 9.95 1.07
CA GLY A 158 -31.87 9.88 1.30
C GLY A 158 -31.40 8.46 1.56
N ALA A 159 -32.10 7.71 2.43
CA ALA A 159 -31.78 6.32 2.72
C ALA A 159 -31.85 5.42 1.46
N GLU A 160 -32.85 5.63 0.58
CA GLU A 160 -32.94 4.83 -0.66
C GLU A 160 -31.83 5.18 -1.65
N TYR A 161 -31.39 6.43 -1.73
CA TYR A 161 -30.23 6.77 -2.52
C TYR A 161 -28.97 6.09 -1.99
N GLY A 162 -28.78 6.04 -0.65
CA GLY A 162 -27.70 5.29 -0.05
C GLY A 162 -27.73 3.79 -0.38
N ASN A 163 -28.92 3.20 -0.34
CA ASN A 163 -29.12 1.79 -0.66
C ASN A 163 -28.88 1.48 -2.14
N LEU A 164 -29.38 2.32 -3.05
CA LEU A 164 -29.09 2.20 -4.49
C LEU A 164 -27.59 2.32 -4.77
N GLY A 165 -26.91 3.28 -4.12
CA GLY A 165 -25.45 3.38 -4.20
C GLY A 165 -24.74 2.09 -3.78
N ASN A 166 -25.16 1.47 -2.67
CA ASN A 166 -24.62 0.18 -2.22
C ASN A 166 -24.91 -0.94 -3.22
N ALA A 167 -26.09 -0.97 -3.80
CA ALA A 167 -26.48 -1.99 -4.79
C ALA A 167 -25.65 -1.86 -6.07
N TYR A 168 -25.48 -0.64 -6.60
CA TYR A 168 -24.59 -0.42 -7.76
C TYR A 168 -23.12 -0.71 -7.45
N HIS A 169 -22.67 -0.40 -6.22
CA HIS A 169 -21.34 -0.81 -5.77
C HIS A 169 -21.18 -2.34 -5.81
N SER A 170 -22.19 -3.09 -5.37
CA SER A 170 -22.18 -4.57 -5.39
C SER A 170 -22.19 -5.14 -6.81
N LEU A 171 -22.75 -4.40 -7.79
CA LEU A 171 -22.66 -4.77 -9.22
C LEU A 171 -21.33 -4.39 -9.87
N GLY A 172 -20.47 -3.64 -9.16
CA GLY A 172 -19.22 -3.11 -9.71
C GLY A 172 -19.39 -1.85 -10.55
N ASP A 173 -20.58 -1.24 -10.59
CA ASP A 173 -20.80 0.07 -11.25
C ASP A 173 -20.50 1.19 -10.24
N PHE A 174 -19.18 1.40 -10.03
CA PHE A 174 -18.71 2.34 -9.01
C PHE A 174 -19.06 3.81 -9.35
N HIS A 175 -19.19 4.15 -10.62
CA HIS A 175 -19.56 5.51 -11.02
C HIS A 175 -21.00 5.84 -10.63
N LYS A 176 -21.95 4.94 -10.87
CA LYS A 176 -23.33 5.12 -10.39
C LYS A 176 -23.40 5.07 -8.86
N ALA A 177 -22.62 4.22 -8.23
CA ALA A 177 -22.56 4.17 -6.76
C ALA A 177 -22.16 5.53 -6.19
N ILE A 178 -21.12 6.18 -6.75
CA ILE A 178 -20.70 7.53 -6.36
C ILE A 178 -21.83 8.53 -6.54
N GLU A 179 -22.48 8.57 -7.71
CA GLU A 179 -23.59 9.48 -8.00
C GLU A 179 -24.71 9.35 -6.96
N TYR A 180 -25.11 8.14 -6.63
CA TYR A 180 -26.15 7.88 -5.65
C TYR A 180 -25.74 8.25 -4.23
N HIS A 181 -24.49 7.97 -3.83
CA HIS A 181 -23.99 8.37 -2.50
C HIS A 181 -23.86 9.88 -2.36
N GLU A 182 -23.48 10.60 -3.42
CA GLU A 182 -23.46 12.08 -3.42
C GLU A 182 -24.87 12.65 -3.24
N ARG A 183 -25.88 12.08 -3.89
CA ARG A 183 -27.29 12.44 -3.66
C ARG A 183 -27.72 12.16 -2.22
N HIS A 184 -27.28 11.04 -1.62
CA HIS A 184 -27.53 10.74 -0.22
C HIS A 184 -26.91 11.79 0.69
N ILE A 185 -25.65 12.17 0.48
CA ILE A 185 -24.97 13.23 1.25
C ILE A 185 -25.75 14.55 1.15
N LYS A 186 -26.16 14.93 -0.05
CA LYS A 186 -26.92 16.18 -0.28
C LYS A 186 -28.19 16.21 0.56
N ILE A 187 -29.01 15.17 0.48
CA ILE A 187 -30.27 15.10 1.23
C ILE A 187 -30.01 15.04 2.73
N SER A 188 -29.05 14.24 3.20
CA SER A 188 -28.73 14.14 4.62
C SER A 188 -28.33 15.49 5.21
N LYS A 189 -27.58 16.30 4.47
CA LYS A 189 -27.26 17.69 4.87
C LYS A 189 -28.50 18.60 4.89
N GLU A 190 -29.35 18.50 3.88
CA GLU A 190 -30.58 19.31 3.78
C GLU A 190 -31.53 19.05 4.97
N VAL A 191 -31.62 17.80 5.44
CA VAL A 191 -32.51 17.42 6.55
C VAL A 191 -31.82 17.39 7.93
N GLY A 192 -30.50 17.69 8.00
CA GLY A 192 -29.73 17.65 9.23
C GLY A 192 -29.44 16.23 9.74
N ASP A 193 -29.58 15.19 8.90
CA ASP A 193 -29.27 13.79 9.28
C ASP A 193 -27.77 13.55 9.27
N ARG A 194 -27.12 13.87 10.40
CA ARG A 194 -25.68 13.64 10.59
C ARG A 194 -25.28 12.17 10.52
N ALA A 195 -26.17 11.27 10.97
CA ALA A 195 -25.91 9.84 10.93
C ALA A 195 -25.93 9.28 9.50
N GLY A 196 -26.89 9.74 8.68
CA GLY A 196 -26.96 9.46 7.24
C GLY A 196 -25.78 10.06 6.48
N GLU A 197 -25.41 11.30 6.79
CA GLU A 197 -24.23 11.96 6.21
C GLU A 197 -22.95 11.14 6.45
N GLY A 198 -22.71 10.69 7.68
CA GLY A 198 -21.54 9.86 8.03
C GLY A 198 -21.53 8.51 7.31
N ALA A 199 -22.71 7.86 7.18
CA ALA A 199 -22.85 6.61 6.44
C ALA A 199 -22.59 6.80 4.94
N ALA A 200 -23.10 7.89 4.36
CA ALA A 200 -22.91 8.19 2.95
C ALA A 200 -21.43 8.48 2.62
N TYR A 201 -20.70 9.20 3.49
CA TYR A 201 -19.26 9.39 3.34
C TYR A 201 -18.49 8.06 3.43
N CYS A 202 -18.87 7.18 4.34
CA CYS A 202 -18.28 5.85 4.46
C CYS A 202 -18.41 5.06 3.15
N ASN A 203 -19.62 5.02 2.58
CA ASN A 203 -19.91 4.29 1.35
C ASN A 203 -19.26 4.95 0.12
N LEU A 204 -19.23 6.28 0.06
CA LEU A 204 -18.53 7.02 -0.97
C LEU A 204 -17.02 6.71 -0.96
N GLY A 205 -16.42 6.65 0.23
CA GLY A 205 -15.02 6.23 0.39
C GLY A 205 -14.78 4.81 -0.14
N ASN A 206 -15.69 3.86 0.11
CA ASN A 206 -15.60 2.51 -0.44
C ASN A 206 -15.65 2.52 -1.98
N ALA A 207 -16.52 3.31 -2.59
CA ALA A 207 -16.63 3.39 -4.05
C ALA A 207 -15.34 3.97 -4.68
N TYR A 208 -14.78 5.04 -4.13
CA TYR A 208 -13.49 5.59 -4.58
C TYR A 208 -12.31 4.60 -4.37
N HIS A 209 -12.35 3.84 -3.28
CA HIS A 209 -11.36 2.78 -3.05
C HIS A 209 -11.38 1.73 -4.18
N CYS A 210 -12.55 1.30 -4.61
CA CYS A 210 -12.70 0.34 -5.71
C CYS A 210 -12.26 0.92 -7.07
N LEU A 211 -12.41 2.22 -7.29
CA LEU A 211 -11.87 2.91 -8.47
C LEU A 211 -10.34 3.09 -8.44
N GLY A 212 -9.68 2.73 -7.32
CA GLY A 212 -8.24 2.94 -7.14
C GLY A 212 -7.87 4.38 -6.76
N ASP A 213 -8.85 5.23 -6.45
CA ASP A 213 -8.62 6.58 -5.95
C ASP A 213 -8.51 6.56 -4.42
N PHE A 214 -7.38 6.02 -3.95
CA PHE A 214 -7.17 5.78 -2.52
C PHE A 214 -7.12 7.06 -1.69
N GLN A 215 -6.70 8.17 -2.27
CA GLN A 215 -6.63 9.45 -1.56
C GLN A 215 -8.03 10.00 -1.26
N GLU A 216 -8.92 10.03 -2.24
CA GLU A 216 -10.32 10.43 -2.00
C GLU A 216 -11.02 9.43 -1.07
N ALA A 217 -10.73 8.13 -1.19
CA ALA A 217 -11.27 7.13 -0.27
C ALA A 217 -10.90 7.45 1.19
N ILE A 218 -9.62 7.69 1.50
CA ILE A 218 -9.14 8.05 2.84
C ILE A 218 -9.83 9.32 3.31
N LYS A 219 -9.87 10.37 2.52
CA LYS A 219 -10.50 11.65 2.84
C LYS A 219 -11.98 11.49 3.24
N TYR A 220 -12.73 10.67 2.51
CA TYR A 220 -14.13 10.42 2.85
C TYR A 220 -14.30 9.53 4.09
N HIS A 221 -13.44 8.53 4.28
CA HIS A 221 -13.43 7.73 5.51
C HIS A 221 -13.05 8.56 6.75
N GLU A 222 -12.12 9.51 6.63
CA GLU A 222 -11.78 10.45 7.71
C GLU A 222 -12.96 11.36 8.05
N ARG A 223 -13.73 11.84 7.05
CA ARG A 223 -14.97 12.59 7.29
C ARG A 223 -16.01 11.75 8.04
N SER A 224 -16.20 10.49 7.62
CA SER A 224 -17.09 9.56 8.30
C SER A 224 -16.64 9.31 9.76
N LEU A 225 -15.34 9.13 9.99
CA LEU A 225 -14.75 8.95 11.31
C LEU A 225 -15.00 10.17 12.20
N LYS A 226 -14.79 11.38 11.66
CA LYS A 226 -15.05 12.63 12.38
C LYS A 226 -16.49 12.73 12.85
N ILE A 227 -17.45 12.49 11.94
CA ILE A 227 -18.89 12.52 12.29
C ILE A 227 -19.23 11.46 13.32
N SER A 228 -18.70 10.26 13.20
CA SER A 228 -18.95 9.17 14.17
C SER A 228 -18.42 9.50 15.56
N LYS A 229 -17.25 10.16 15.66
CA LYS A 229 -16.69 10.65 16.92
C LYS A 229 -17.53 11.77 17.53
N GLU A 230 -17.93 12.76 16.73
CA GLU A 230 -18.79 13.87 17.17
C GLU A 230 -20.15 13.35 17.70
N ALA A 231 -20.71 12.31 17.06
CA ALA A 231 -21.94 11.68 17.49
C ALA A 231 -21.79 10.68 18.64
N GLY A 232 -20.57 10.37 19.09
CA GLY A 232 -20.30 9.33 20.09
C GLY A 232 -20.65 7.91 19.65
N ASP A 233 -20.88 7.69 18.33
CA ASP A 233 -21.23 6.38 17.76
C ASP A 233 -19.99 5.50 17.61
N LYS A 234 -19.67 4.78 18.68
CA LYS A 234 -18.50 3.90 18.72
C LYS A 234 -18.56 2.76 17.68
N VAL A 235 -19.73 2.30 17.29
CA VAL A 235 -19.85 1.23 16.30
C VAL A 235 -19.43 1.76 14.92
N LYS A 236 -19.96 2.91 14.51
CA LYS A 236 -19.57 3.55 13.25
C LYS A 236 -18.12 4.04 13.27
N GLU A 237 -17.62 4.52 14.44
CA GLU A 237 -16.20 4.84 14.63
C GLU A 237 -15.32 3.61 14.32
N GLY A 238 -15.68 2.43 14.84
CA GLY A 238 -15.00 1.17 14.54
C GLY A 238 -15.01 0.82 13.05
N VAL A 239 -16.18 0.95 12.39
CA VAL A 239 -16.30 0.70 10.94
C VAL A 239 -15.41 1.66 10.14
N ALA A 240 -15.39 2.94 10.48
CA ALA A 240 -14.55 3.93 9.81
C ALA A 240 -13.05 3.61 9.98
N TYR A 241 -12.61 3.19 11.17
CA TYR A 241 -11.25 2.69 11.37
C TYR A 241 -10.95 1.47 10.50
N GLY A 242 -11.88 0.52 10.40
CA GLY A 242 -11.72 -0.66 9.55
C GLY A 242 -11.54 -0.30 8.07
N ASN A 243 -12.33 0.66 7.57
CA ASN A 243 -12.25 1.10 6.18
C ASN A 243 -10.97 1.90 5.89
N LEU A 244 -10.54 2.75 6.84
CA LEU A 244 -9.23 3.41 6.77
C LEU A 244 -8.10 2.36 6.71
N GLY A 245 -8.13 1.37 7.58
CA GLY A 245 -7.17 0.27 7.55
C GLY A 245 -7.14 -0.45 6.21
N ASN A 246 -8.31 -0.75 5.61
CA ASN A 246 -8.38 -1.36 4.28
C ASN A 246 -7.82 -0.44 3.18
N ALA A 247 -8.12 0.86 3.22
CA ALA A 247 -7.61 1.83 2.26
C ALA A 247 -6.08 1.94 2.36
N PHE A 248 -5.52 1.97 3.57
CA PHE A 248 -4.07 1.95 3.78
C PHE A 248 -3.42 0.63 3.36
N THR A 249 -4.08 -0.53 3.55
CA THR A 249 -3.59 -1.82 3.04
C THR A 249 -3.47 -1.79 1.52
N SER A 250 -4.49 -1.27 0.82
CA SER A 250 -4.49 -1.19 -0.66
C SER A 250 -3.45 -0.21 -1.18
N LEU A 251 -3.22 0.85 -0.44
CA LEU A 251 -2.19 1.84 -0.70
C LEU A 251 -0.78 1.32 -0.43
N GLY A 252 -0.66 0.31 0.47
CA GLY A 252 0.58 -0.32 0.90
C GLY A 252 1.23 0.29 2.13
N ASP A 253 0.60 1.27 2.78
CA ASP A 253 1.02 1.78 4.09
C ASP A 253 0.56 0.80 5.18
N LEU A 254 1.28 -0.33 5.25
CA LEU A 254 0.85 -1.49 6.03
C LEU A 254 0.94 -1.25 7.54
N GLN A 255 1.86 -0.39 7.97
CA GLN A 255 1.98 -0.02 9.36
C GLN A 255 0.74 0.76 9.84
N LYS A 256 0.32 1.79 9.08
CA LYS A 256 -0.94 2.51 9.39
C LYS A 256 -2.17 1.62 9.26
N ALA A 257 -2.16 0.71 8.27
CA ALA A 257 -3.26 -0.24 8.13
C ALA A 257 -3.45 -1.08 9.41
N ILE A 258 -2.37 -1.63 9.94
CA ILE A 258 -2.37 -2.42 11.18
C ILE A 258 -2.84 -1.55 12.35
N GLU A 259 -2.29 -0.33 12.50
CA GLU A 259 -2.69 0.61 13.56
C GLU A 259 -4.20 0.91 13.54
N TYR A 260 -4.76 1.21 12.37
CA TYR A 260 -6.19 1.47 12.25
C TYR A 260 -7.05 0.23 12.52
N HIS A 261 -6.62 -0.94 12.09
CA HIS A 261 -7.31 -2.19 12.43
C HIS A 261 -7.22 -2.52 13.92
N GLU A 262 -6.12 -2.22 14.60
CA GLU A 262 -5.98 -2.38 16.05
C GLU A 262 -6.90 -1.41 16.81
N ARG A 263 -7.04 -0.16 16.36
CA ARG A 263 -8.02 0.78 16.88
C ARG A 263 -9.45 0.25 16.72
N HIS A 264 -9.79 -0.33 15.56
CA HIS A 264 -11.08 -1.00 15.34
C HIS A 264 -11.26 -2.18 16.32
N LEU A 265 -10.21 -3.01 16.50
CA LEU A 265 -10.26 -4.13 17.43
C LEU A 265 -10.52 -3.68 18.89
N LYS A 266 -9.89 -2.57 19.30
CA LYS A 266 -10.11 -1.97 20.62
C LYS A 266 -11.57 -1.58 20.79
N VAL A 267 -12.14 -0.83 19.86
CA VAL A 267 -13.55 -0.42 19.89
C VAL A 267 -14.49 -1.64 19.93
N SER A 268 -14.25 -2.66 19.10
CA SER A 268 -15.05 -3.89 19.09
C SER A 268 -14.95 -4.69 20.39
N LYS A 269 -13.79 -4.63 21.09
CA LYS A 269 -13.61 -5.25 22.42
C LYS A 269 -14.41 -4.50 23.47
N GLU A 270 -14.34 -3.17 23.49
CA GLU A 270 -15.06 -2.31 24.45
C GLU A 270 -16.58 -2.47 24.35
N LYS A 271 -17.10 -2.61 23.13
CA LYS A 271 -18.55 -2.80 22.86
C LYS A 271 -19.04 -4.24 22.97
N GLY A 272 -18.15 -5.21 23.19
CA GLY A 272 -18.53 -6.61 23.18
C GLY A 272 -18.97 -7.14 21.80
N ASP A 273 -18.70 -6.42 20.71
CA ASP A 273 -19.05 -6.79 19.33
C ASP A 273 -18.20 -7.97 18.85
N ARG A 274 -18.71 -9.17 19.06
CA ARG A 274 -18.02 -10.40 18.65
C ARG A 274 -17.95 -10.55 17.13
N THR A 275 -18.97 -10.11 16.41
CA THR A 275 -19.00 -10.16 14.94
C THR A 275 -17.98 -9.19 14.34
N GLY A 276 -17.95 -7.97 14.85
CA GLY A 276 -16.93 -6.98 14.49
C GLY A 276 -15.52 -7.47 14.76
N LYS A 277 -15.25 -8.09 15.91
CA LYS A 277 -13.95 -8.71 16.21
C LYS A 277 -13.54 -9.73 15.15
N GLY A 278 -14.46 -10.58 14.70
CA GLY A 278 -14.18 -11.57 13.64
C GLY A 278 -13.77 -10.89 12.33
N LYS A 279 -14.47 -9.84 11.93
CA LYS A 279 -14.13 -9.03 10.74
C LYS A 279 -12.76 -8.37 10.87
N VAL A 280 -12.46 -7.78 12.03
CA VAL A 280 -11.17 -7.10 12.27
C VAL A 280 -10.00 -8.07 12.18
N TYR A 281 -10.13 -9.27 12.75
CA TYR A 281 -9.08 -10.27 12.64
C TYR A 281 -8.84 -10.71 11.18
N ASN A 282 -9.89 -10.80 10.35
CA ASN A 282 -9.71 -11.05 8.92
C ASN A 282 -8.97 -9.89 8.22
N ASN A 283 -9.29 -8.64 8.57
CA ASN A 283 -8.63 -7.47 7.99
C ASN A 283 -7.17 -7.34 8.46
N LEU A 284 -6.88 -7.61 9.74
CA LEU A 284 -5.49 -7.71 10.23
C LEU A 284 -4.72 -8.82 9.51
N GLY A 285 -5.37 -9.97 9.28
CA GLY A 285 -4.80 -11.02 8.45
C GLY A 285 -4.42 -10.52 7.06
N ASN A 286 -5.30 -9.78 6.37
CA ASN A 286 -5.00 -9.20 5.06
C ASN A 286 -3.84 -8.22 5.10
N ALA A 287 -3.73 -7.39 6.15
CA ALA A 287 -2.63 -6.44 6.31
C ALA A 287 -1.29 -7.15 6.56
N TYR A 288 -1.27 -8.18 7.43
CA TYR A 288 -0.06 -8.99 7.68
C TYR A 288 0.34 -9.81 6.45
N ASP A 289 -0.61 -10.35 5.71
CA ASP A 289 -0.36 -11.06 4.45
C ASP A 289 0.30 -10.14 3.41
N SER A 290 -0.23 -8.93 3.27
CA SER A 290 0.35 -7.90 2.40
C SER A 290 1.75 -7.46 2.85
N LEU A 291 2.05 -7.53 4.15
CA LEU A 291 3.36 -7.25 4.73
C LEU A 291 4.36 -8.40 4.49
N GLY A 292 3.86 -9.58 4.09
CA GLY A 292 4.66 -10.79 3.97
C GLY A 292 4.84 -11.56 5.30
N ASP A 293 4.22 -11.10 6.39
CA ASP A 293 4.19 -11.83 7.66
C ASP A 293 3.09 -12.91 7.64
N VAL A 294 3.38 -13.97 6.87
CA VAL A 294 2.44 -15.07 6.61
C VAL A 294 1.99 -15.75 7.91
N GLN A 295 2.88 -15.80 8.92
CA GLN A 295 2.56 -16.43 10.20
C GLN A 295 1.53 -15.61 10.98
N LYS A 296 1.71 -14.29 11.12
CA LYS A 296 0.70 -13.42 11.78
C LYS A 296 -0.60 -13.33 10.98
N ALA A 297 -0.52 -13.39 9.65
CA ALA A 297 -1.70 -13.47 8.79
C ALA A 297 -2.53 -14.71 9.12
N LYS A 298 -1.90 -15.90 9.14
CA LYS A 298 -2.53 -17.17 9.50
C LYS A 298 -3.19 -17.11 10.88
N GLU A 299 -2.45 -16.70 11.91
CA GLU A 299 -2.98 -16.60 13.29
C GLU A 299 -4.20 -15.67 13.35
N SER A 300 -4.17 -14.55 12.63
CA SER A 300 -5.27 -13.60 12.59
C SER A 300 -6.51 -14.23 11.95
N TYR A 301 -6.37 -14.89 10.81
CA TYR A 301 -7.49 -15.58 10.16
C TYR A 301 -8.05 -16.73 10.99
N GLU A 302 -7.22 -17.50 11.67
CA GLU A 302 -7.65 -18.57 12.58
C GLU A 302 -8.45 -18.01 13.77
N ARG A 303 -8.04 -16.87 14.34
CA ARG A 303 -8.82 -16.15 15.37
C ARG A 303 -10.16 -15.68 14.81
N GLY A 304 -10.17 -15.10 13.61
CA GLY A 304 -11.39 -14.69 12.90
C GLY A 304 -12.35 -15.86 12.67
N LEU A 305 -11.84 -17.01 12.20
CA LEU A 305 -12.60 -18.23 11.99
C LEU A 305 -13.21 -18.76 13.29
N LYS A 306 -12.41 -18.83 14.36
CA LYS A 306 -12.88 -19.30 15.70
C LYS A 306 -14.02 -18.45 16.22
N ILE A 307 -13.94 -17.13 16.06
CA ILE A 307 -14.98 -16.19 16.47
C ILE A 307 -16.23 -16.40 15.60
N SER A 308 -16.10 -16.45 14.27
CA SER A 308 -17.22 -16.64 13.34
C SER A 308 -18.00 -17.92 13.65
N LYS A 309 -17.31 -19.04 13.90
CA LYS A 309 -17.92 -20.29 14.35
C LYS A 309 -18.68 -20.13 15.68
N LYS A 310 -18.07 -19.46 16.66
CA LYS A 310 -18.68 -19.29 18.00
C LYS A 310 -19.95 -18.44 17.95
N VAL A 311 -20.07 -17.49 17.01
CA VAL A 311 -21.24 -16.62 16.87
C VAL A 311 -22.22 -17.11 15.79
N GLY A 312 -21.96 -18.25 15.14
CA GLY A 312 -22.80 -18.79 14.06
C GLY A 312 -22.76 -17.97 12.77
N ASN A 313 -21.73 -17.13 12.57
CA ASN A 313 -21.61 -16.31 11.35
C ASN A 313 -21.04 -17.14 10.19
N ARG A 314 -21.89 -17.85 9.48
CA ARG A 314 -21.51 -18.73 8.35
C ARG A 314 -20.80 -17.97 7.23
N ALA A 315 -21.24 -16.76 6.89
CA ALA A 315 -20.56 -15.93 5.90
C ALA A 315 -19.13 -15.51 6.37
N GLY A 316 -18.97 -15.24 7.67
CA GLY A 316 -17.65 -14.99 8.26
C GLY A 316 -16.74 -16.21 8.23
N GLU A 317 -17.30 -17.42 8.44
CA GLU A 317 -16.57 -18.69 8.31
C GLU A 317 -16.10 -18.91 6.87
N GLY A 318 -16.99 -18.71 5.89
CA GLY A 318 -16.68 -18.87 4.47
C GLY A 318 -15.51 -17.97 4.04
N ARG A 319 -15.54 -16.69 4.45
CA ARG A 319 -14.42 -15.76 4.18
C ARG A 319 -13.13 -16.20 4.84
N ALA A 320 -13.14 -16.53 6.12
CA ALA A 320 -11.95 -16.95 6.84
C ALA A 320 -11.32 -18.22 6.25
N TYR A 321 -12.13 -19.20 5.83
CA TYR A 321 -11.64 -20.36 5.11
C TYR A 321 -11.01 -19.98 3.75
N GLY A 322 -11.62 -19.05 3.00
CA GLY A 322 -11.07 -18.55 1.74
C GLY A 322 -9.70 -17.90 1.94
N ASN A 323 -9.56 -17.03 2.95
CA ASN A 323 -8.30 -16.36 3.26
C ASN A 323 -7.22 -17.35 3.74
N LEU A 324 -7.56 -18.29 4.62
CA LEU A 324 -6.64 -19.34 5.02
C LEU A 324 -6.18 -20.21 3.84
N GLY A 325 -7.07 -20.47 2.88
CA GLY A 325 -6.70 -21.15 1.63
C GLY A 325 -5.62 -20.37 0.85
N ASN A 326 -5.73 -19.05 0.78
CA ASN A 326 -4.69 -18.21 0.16
C ASN A 326 -3.37 -18.29 0.92
N VAL A 327 -3.38 -18.21 2.26
CA VAL A 327 -2.18 -18.36 3.10
C VAL A 327 -1.48 -19.69 2.84
N PHE A 328 -2.23 -20.80 2.80
CA PHE A 328 -1.63 -22.12 2.54
C PHE A 328 -1.07 -22.22 1.11
N LYS A 329 -1.71 -21.58 0.13
CA LYS A 329 -1.17 -21.46 -1.23
C LYS A 329 0.17 -20.73 -1.24
N ASP A 330 0.28 -19.62 -0.50
CA ASP A 330 1.50 -18.80 -0.45
C ASP A 330 2.62 -19.49 0.36
N LEU A 331 2.26 -20.35 1.32
CA LEU A 331 3.18 -21.27 1.99
C LEU A 331 3.60 -22.48 1.13
N GLY A 332 3.02 -22.66 -0.07
CA GLY A 332 3.29 -23.79 -0.95
C GLY A 332 2.51 -25.07 -0.62
N ASP A 333 1.69 -25.10 0.43
CA ASP A 333 0.83 -26.24 0.79
C ASP A 333 -0.46 -26.21 -0.03
N LEU A 334 -0.32 -26.52 -1.33
CA LEU A 334 -1.42 -26.42 -2.29
C LEU A 334 -2.58 -27.38 -1.99
N GLN A 335 -2.30 -28.51 -1.36
CA GLN A 335 -3.35 -29.48 -1.01
C GLN A 335 -4.27 -28.93 0.10
N LYS A 336 -3.69 -28.34 1.16
CA LYS A 336 -4.47 -27.65 2.18
C LYS A 336 -5.19 -26.44 1.62
N ALA A 337 -4.55 -25.65 0.75
CA ALA A 337 -5.19 -24.53 0.09
C ALA A 337 -6.49 -24.96 -0.60
N ILE A 338 -6.44 -26.02 -1.42
CA ILE A 338 -7.61 -26.58 -2.10
C ILE A 338 -8.66 -27.06 -1.09
N GLU A 339 -8.29 -27.74 -0.01
CA GLU A 339 -9.21 -28.20 1.03
C GLU A 339 -9.96 -27.00 1.66
N TYR A 340 -9.24 -25.96 2.05
CA TYR A 340 -9.82 -24.78 2.66
C TYR A 340 -10.73 -24.01 1.70
N HIS A 341 -10.34 -23.86 0.44
CA HIS A 341 -11.20 -23.25 -0.59
C HIS A 341 -12.46 -24.09 -0.87
N LYS A 342 -12.39 -25.42 -0.85
CA LYS A 342 -13.56 -26.29 -0.95
C LYS A 342 -14.52 -26.11 0.23
N ARG A 343 -13.98 -25.97 1.44
CA ARG A 343 -14.81 -25.68 2.64
C ARG A 343 -15.49 -24.31 2.51
N SER A 344 -14.76 -23.29 2.03
CA SER A 344 -15.32 -21.98 1.73
C SER A 344 -16.48 -22.08 0.72
N LEU A 345 -16.27 -22.78 -0.40
CA LEU A 345 -17.28 -23.00 -1.43
C LEU A 345 -18.53 -23.70 -0.89
N GLN A 346 -18.34 -24.77 -0.08
CA GLN A 346 -19.45 -25.48 0.53
C GLN A 346 -20.30 -24.54 1.39
N ILE A 347 -19.68 -23.73 2.24
CA ILE A 347 -20.37 -22.77 3.10
C ILE A 347 -21.15 -21.74 2.28
N TRP A 348 -20.57 -21.20 1.22
CA TRP A 348 -21.26 -20.22 0.37
C TRP A 348 -22.46 -20.83 -0.36
N LYS A 349 -22.38 -22.10 -0.74
CA LYS A 349 -23.53 -22.84 -1.28
C LYS A 349 -24.62 -23.07 -0.24
N GLU A 350 -24.26 -23.47 0.99
CA GLU A 350 -25.20 -23.65 2.10
C GLU A 350 -25.93 -22.35 2.44
N VAL A 351 -25.22 -21.23 2.43
CA VAL A 351 -25.80 -19.90 2.70
C VAL A 351 -26.60 -19.35 1.50
N GLY A 352 -26.44 -19.94 0.31
CA GLY A 352 -27.09 -19.47 -0.92
C GLY A 352 -26.52 -18.16 -1.47
N HIS A 353 -25.32 -17.74 -1.02
CA HIS A 353 -24.73 -16.45 -1.43
C HIS A 353 -23.93 -16.62 -2.72
N LYS A 354 -24.57 -16.35 -3.87
CA LYS A 354 -24.02 -16.58 -5.21
C LYS A 354 -22.69 -15.87 -5.46
N LEU A 355 -22.55 -14.62 -5.06
CA LEU A 355 -21.30 -13.88 -5.24
C LEU A 355 -20.14 -14.55 -4.48
N GLY A 356 -20.36 -14.97 -3.22
CA GLY A 356 -19.37 -15.71 -2.43
C GLY A 356 -19.00 -17.05 -3.06
N GLU A 357 -19.99 -17.75 -3.63
CA GLU A 357 -19.81 -19.00 -4.40
C GLU A 357 -18.88 -18.74 -5.60
N GLY A 358 -19.12 -17.68 -6.37
CA GLY A 358 -18.28 -17.28 -7.51
C GLY A 358 -16.83 -17.03 -7.12
N VAL A 359 -16.61 -16.22 -6.08
CA VAL A 359 -15.26 -15.92 -5.55
C VAL A 359 -14.55 -17.20 -5.07
N ALA A 360 -15.26 -18.13 -4.41
CA ALA A 360 -14.67 -19.39 -3.97
C ALA A 360 -14.25 -20.28 -5.15
N TYR A 361 -15.02 -20.29 -6.24
CA TYR A 361 -14.62 -20.95 -7.50
C TYR A 361 -13.37 -20.29 -8.10
N GLY A 362 -13.29 -18.94 -8.12
CA GLY A 362 -12.10 -18.22 -8.55
C GLY A 362 -10.85 -18.60 -7.76
N ASN A 363 -10.96 -18.70 -6.43
CA ASN A 363 -9.84 -19.09 -5.57
C ASN A 363 -9.41 -20.54 -5.80
N LEU A 364 -10.36 -21.46 -6.02
CA LEU A 364 -10.05 -22.84 -6.41
C LEU A 364 -9.31 -22.90 -7.75
N GLY A 365 -9.77 -22.13 -8.74
CA GLY A 365 -9.09 -22.00 -10.02
C GLY A 365 -7.65 -21.54 -9.86
N ASN A 366 -7.41 -20.52 -9.04
CA ASN A 366 -6.06 -20.01 -8.73
C ASN A 366 -5.19 -21.07 -8.04
N ALA A 367 -5.74 -21.84 -7.10
CA ALA A 367 -5.02 -22.90 -6.41
C ALA A 367 -4.62 -24.04 -7.36
N TYR A 368 -5.53 -24.45 -8.27
CA TYR A 368 -5.22 -25.44 -9.29
C TYR A 368 -4.24 -24.93 -10.35
N ASN A 369 -4.29 -23.64 -10.69
CA ASN A 369 -3.29 -23.01 -11.56
C ASN A 369 -1.88 -23.06 -10.92
N SER A 370 -1.78 -22.81 -9.62
CA SER A 370 -0.52 -22.94 -8.86
C SER A 370 -0.05 -24.39 -8.80
N LEU A 371 -0.95 -25.35 -8.74
CA LEU A 371 -0.68 -26.79 -8.80
C LEU A 371 -0.28 -27.26 -10.21
N ARG A 372 -0.35 -26.38 -11.21
CA ARG A 372 -0.16 -26.66 -12.65
C ARG A 372 -1.22 -27.58 -13.27
N ASP A 373 -2.35 -27.79 -12.63
CA ASP A 373 -3.52 -28.44 -13.21
C ASP A 373 -4.38 -27.38 -13.93
N PHE A 374 -3.87 -26.91 -15.06
CA PHE A 374 -4.47 -25.78 -15.80
C PHE A 374 -5.87 -26.11 -16.33
N ARG A 375 -6.16 -27.38 -16.60
CA ARG A 375 -7.49 -27.81 -17.08
C ARG A 375 -8.54 -27.58 -15.99
N LYS A 376 -8.27 -28.05 -14.77
CA LYS A 376 -9.19 -27.80 -13.64
C LYS A 376 -9.24 -26.32 -13.29
N ALA A 377 -8.14 -25.60 -13.41
CA ALA A 377 -8.14 -24.15 -13.19
C ALA A 377 -9.14 -23.46 -14.12
N ILE A 378 -9.13 -23.80 -15.42
CA ILE A 378 -10.06 -23.27 -16.42
C ILE A 378 -11.51 -23.63 -16.04
N GLU A 379 -11.80 -24.90 -15.74
CA GLU A 379 -13.15 -25.34 -15.33
C GLU A 379 -13.70 -24.52 -14.16
N TYR A 380 -12.90 -24.29 -13.13
CA TYR A 380 -13.30 -23.50 -11.97
C TYR A 380 -13.46 -22.02 -12.30
N HIS A 381 -12.61 -21.44 -13.14
CA HIS A 381 -12.73 -20.04 -13.57
C HIS A 381 -13.95 -19.85 -14.50
N GLU A 382 -14.34 -20.86 -15.31
CA GLU A 382 -15.59 -20.85 -16.09
C GLU A 382 -16.82 -20.84 -15.17
N GLN A 383 -16.80 -21.61 -14.07
CA GLN A 383 -17.87 -21.55 -13.06
C GLN A 383 -17.93 -20.17 -12.40
N HIS A 384 -16.78 -19.56 -12.07
CA HIS A 384 -16.73 -18.18 -11.58
C HIS A 384 -17.35 -17.20 -12.58
N LEU A 385 -16.96 -17.28 -13.86
CA LEU A 385 -17.51 -16.46 -14.93
C LEU A 385 -19.02 -16.63 -15.09
N LYS A 386 -19.50 -17.89 -15.08
CA LYS A 386 -20.92 -18.20 -15.19
C LYS A 386 -21.73 -17.52 -14.07
N ILE A 387 -21.29 -17.67 -12.82
CA ILE A 387 -21.98 -17.09 -11.67
C ILE A 387 -21.91 -15.56 -11.74
N SER A 388 -20.76 -14.95 -12.08
CA SER A 388 -20.61 -13.50 -12.19
C SER A 388 -21.57 -12.92 -13.22
N LYS A 389 -21.81 -13.63 -14.33
CA LYS A 389 -22.83 -13.26 -15.33
C LYS A 389 -24.25 -13.44 -14.81
N GLU A 390 -24.55 -14.55 -14.12
CA GLU A 390 -25.86 -14.83 -13.53
C GLU A 390 -26.28 -13.74 -12.53
N VAL A 391 -25.33 -13.20 -11.73
CA VAL A 391 -25.59 -12.12 -10.76
C VAL A 391 -25.35 -10.73 -11.34
N GLU A 392 -25.02 -10.64 -12.63
CA GLU A 392 -24.72 -9.41 -13.37
C GLU A 392 -23.65 -8.53 -12.70
N ASN A 393 -22.69 -9.15 -11.97
CA ASN A 393 -21.59 -8.42 -11.37
C ASN A 393 -20.46 -8.24 -12.38
N ARG A 394 -20.44 -7.05 -13.02
CA ARG A 394 -19.46 -6.71 -14.07
C ARG A 394 -18.01 -6.72 -13.56
N ALA A 395 -17.76 -6.29 -12.31
CA ALA A 395 -16.41 -6.30 -11.76
C ALA A 395 -15.87 -7.73 -11.59
N GLU A 396 -16.68 -8.64 -11.03
CA GLU A 396 -16.31 -10.05 -10.90
C GLU A 396 -16.25 -10.78 -12.25
N GLU A 397 -17.08 -10.39 -13.20
CA GLU A 397 -16.98 -10.88 -14.58
C GLU A 397 -15.62 -10.52 -15.19
N GLY A 398 -15.17 -9.28 -14.99
CA GLY A 398 -13.83 -8.82 -15.40
C GLY A 398 -12.72 -9.64 -14.74
N ASN A 399 -12.81 -9.87 -13.42
CA ASN A 399 -11.86 -10.71 -12.68
C ASN A 399 -11.82 -12.16 -13.20
N ALA A 400 -12.97 -12.74 -13.50
CA ALA A 400 -13.07 -14.11 -14.04
C ALA A 400 -12.40 -14.21 -15.42
N TYR A 401 -12.60 -13.24 -16.30
CA TYR A 401 -11.90 -13.17 -17.59
C TYR A 401 -10.39 -13.02 -17.41
N GLY A 402 -9.92 -12.16 -16.47
CA GLY A 402 -8.52 -12.02 -16.13
C GLY A 402 -7.88 -13.34 -15.67
N ASN A 403 -8.59 -14.09 -14.81
CA ASN A 403 -8.14 -15.39 -14.33
C ASN A 403 -8.12 -16.47 -15.43
N LEU A 404 -9.12 -16.50 -16.31
CA LEU A 404 -9.12 -17.38 -17.49
C LEU A 404 -7.94 -17.06 -18.40
N GLY A 405 -7.72 -15.77 -18.69
CA GLY A 405 -6.56 -15.34 -19.47
C GLY A 405 -5.23 -15.81 -18.87
N ASN A 406 -5.07 -15.70 -17.53
CA ASN A 406 -3.89 -16.19 -16.82
C ASN A 406 -3.75 -17.73 -16.90
N ALA A 407 -4.84 -18.47 -16.81
CA ALA A 407 -4.84 -19.94 -16.92
C ALA A 407 -4.43 -20.39 -18.34
N PHE A 408 -4.99 -19.77 -19.39
CA PHE A 408 -4.59 -20.04 -20.77
C PHE A 408 -3.15 -19.61 -21.06
N TYR A 409 -2.69 -18.47 -20.49
CA TYR A 409 -1.29 -18.06 -20.58
C TYR A 409 -0.35 -19.11 -19.95
N SER A 410 -0.73 -19.66 -18.79
CA SER A 410 0.04 -20.72 -18.12
C SER A 410 0.04 -22.03 -18.93
N LEU A 411 -1.03 -22.30 -19.64
CA LEU A 411 -1.17 -23.43 -20.58
C LEU A 411 -0.36 -23.19 -21.89
N ARG A 412 0.18 -22.00 -22.10
CA ARG A 412 0.84 -21.51 -23.32
C ARG A 412 -0.07 -21.33 -24.52
N ASP A 413 -1.39 -21.27 -24.33
CA ASP A 413 -2.35 -20.85 -25.34
C ASP A 413 -2.46 -19.31 -25.30
N PHE A 414 -1.47 -18.65 -25.88
CA PHE A 414 -1.35 -17.18 -25.78
C PHE A 414 -2.44 -16.46 -26.59
N GLU A 415 -2.99 -17.09 -27.62
CA GLU A 415 -4.07 -16.50 -28.42
C GLU A 415 -5.36 -16.39 -27.61
N LYS A 416 -5.77 -17.47 -26.94
CA LYS A 416 -6.91 -17.43 -26.03
C LYS A 416 -6.65 -16.54 -24.81
N ALA A 417 -5.42 -16.52 -24.30
CA ALA A 417 -5.06 -15.63 -23.22
C ALA A 417 -5.29 -14.15 -23.61
N ILE A 418 -4.91 -13.76 -24.84
CA ILE A 418 -5.15 -12.42 -25.38
C ILE A 418 -6.65 -12.12 -25.44
N GLU A 419 -7.45 -13.04 -26.02
CA GLU A 419 -8.90 -12.87 -26.15
C GLU A 419 -9.54 -12.58 -24.76
N TYR A 420 -9.23 -13.38 -23.75
CA TYR A 420 -9.76 -13.21 -22.42
C TYR A 420 -9.24 -11.94 -21.73
N HIS A 421 -7.97 -11.58 -21.91
CA HIS A 421 -7.42 -10.34 -21.33
C HIS A 421 -7.98 -9.08 -22.03
N GLU A 422 -8.35 -9.14 -23.31
CA GLU A 422 -9.06 -8.06 -23.99
C GLU A 422 -10.47 -7.85 -23.41
N LEU A 423 -11.19 -8.94 -23.10
CA LEU A 423 -12.47 -8.87 -22.40
C LEU A 423 -12.31 -8.30 -20.98
N HIS A 424 -11.27 -8.72 -20.23
CA HIS A 424 -10.93 -8.11 -18.95
C HIS A 424 -10.67 -6.62 -19.07
N LEU A 425 -9.85 -6.20 -20.05
CA LEU A 425 -9.54 -4.80 -20.31
C LEU A 425 -10.79 -3.97 -20.63
N LYS A 426 -11.66 -4.51 -21.48
CA LYS A 426 -12.92 -3.88 -21.85
C LYS A 426 -13.79 -3.61 -20.63
N ILE A 427 -14.00 -4.63 -19.80
CA ILE A 427 -14.84 -4.52 -18.60
C ILE A 427 -14.20 -3.57 -17.58
N SER A 428 -12.89 -3.68 -17.32
CA SER A 428 -12.20 -2.77 -16.39
C SER A 428 -12.40 -1.31 -16.77
N LYS A 429 -12.37 -0.99 -18.06
CA LYS A 429 -12.66 0.35 -18.55
C LYS A 429 -14.13 0.73 -18.36
N GLU A 430 -15.07 -0.16 -18.65
CA GLU A 430 -16.49 0.06 -18.47
C GLU A 430 -16.86 0.37 -17.02
N VAL A 431 -16.28 -0.36 -16.05
CA VAL A 431 -16.56 -0.18 -14.61
C VAL A 431 -15.68 0.88 -13.96
N GLY A 432 -14.68 1.42 -14.68
CA GLY A 432 -13.73 2.41 -14.16
C GLY A 432 -12.65 1.84 -13.26
N ASP A 433 -12.43 0.50 -13.23
CA ASP A 433 -11.36 -0.13 -12.47
C ASP A 433 -10.00 0.14 -13.15
N ARG A 434 -9.36 1.23 -12.74
CA ARG A 434 -8.05 1.62 -13.27
C ARG A 434 -6.95 0.63 -12.92
N VAL A 435 -7.01 -0.02 -11.77
CA VAL A 435 -6.02 -1.03 -11.37
C VAL A 435 -6.17 -2.29 -12.24
N GLY A 436 -7.41 -2.74 -12.46
CA GLY A 436 -7.72 -3.84 -13.38
C GLY A 436 -7.30 -3.53 -14.81
N GLU A 437 -7.56 -2.31 -15.29
CA GLU A 437 -7.11 -1.83 -16.61
C GLU A 437 -5.58 -1.95 -16.76
N GLY A 438 -4.81 -1.45 -15.78
CA GLY A 438 -3.35 -1.55 -15.78
C GLY A 438 -2.85 -2.99 -15.77
N LYS A 439 -3.47 -3.87 -14.98
CA LYS A 439 -3.15 -5.31 -14.94
C LYS A 439 -3.46 -6.02 -16.26
N ALA A 440 -4.60 -5.72 -16.88
CA ALA A 440 -4.97 -6.29 -18.16
C ALA A 440 -3.95 -5.91 -19.24
N TYR A 441 -3.48 -4.67 -19.26
CA TYR A 441 -2.41 -4.24 -20.15
C TYR A 441 -1.09 -5.00 -19.91
N ILE A 442 -0.71 -5.28 -18.64
CA ILE A 442 0.48 -6.10 -18.33
C ILE A 442 0.35 -7.48 -18.96
N SER A 443 -0.80 -8.11 -18.76
CA SER A 443 -1.04 -9.48 -19.24
C SER A 443 -1.06 -9.55 -20.76
N LEU A 444 -1.70 -8.60 -21.44
CA LEU A 444 -1.69 -8.47 -22.90
C LEU A 444 -0.27 -8.26 -23.44
N GLY A 445 0.49 -7.35 -22.82
CA GLY A 445 1.89 -7.10 -23.19
C GLY A 445 2.74 -8.37 -23.07
N SER A 446 2.57 -9.11 -21.97
CA SER A 446 3.27 -10.37 -21.74
C SER A 446 2.89 -11.46 -22.75
N ALA A 447 1.60 -11.62 -23.08
CA ALA A 447 1.14 -12.60 -24.05
C ALA A 447 1.65 -12.28 -25.47
N HIS A 448 1.57 -11.02 -25.90
CA HIS A 448 2.12 -10.59 -27.19
C HIS A 448 3.64 -10.74 -27.29
N LYS A 449 4.38 -10.55 -26.19
CA LYS A 449 5.82 -10.80 -26.14
C LYS A 449 6.15 -12.26 -26.47
N TYR A 450 5.40 -13.22 -25.92
CA TYR A 450 5.63 -14.65 -26.19
C TYR A 450 5.25 -15.08 -27.60
N LEU A 451 4.31 -14.39 -28.23
CA LEU A 451 3.99 -14.56 -29.66
C LEU A 451 4.97 -13.85 -30.59
N GLY A 452 6.01 -13.17 -30.08
CA GLY A 452 6.96 -12.41 -30.90
C GLY A 452 6.42 -11.06 -31.39
N ASN A 453 5.23 -10.65 -30.99
CA ASN A 453 4.59 -9.39 -31.39
C ASN A 453 5.13 -8.21 -30.56
N PHE A 454 6.43 -7.95 -30.62
CA PHE A 454 7.12 -7.01 -29.74
C PHE A 454 6.57 -5.57 -29.80
N GLN A 455 6.12 -5.09 -30.95
CA GLN A 455 5.55 -3.75 -31.07
C GLN A 455 4.24 -3.61 -30.26
N LYS A 456 3.34 -4.61 -30.35
CA LYS A 456 2.13 -4.63 -29.53
C LYS A 456 2.47 -4.78 -28.03
N ALA A 457 3.45 -5.62 -27.70
CA ALA A 457 3.91 -5.78 -26.33
C ALA A 457 4.40 -4.45 -25.74
N ILE A 458 5.23 -3.70 -26.47
CA ILE A 458 5.69 -2.35 -26.09
C ILE A 458 4.50 -1.43 -25.89
N GLN A 459 3.55 -1.39 -26.82
CA GLN A 459 2.36 -0.54 -26.72
C GLN A 459 1.53 -0.85 -25.47
N TYR A 460 1.28 -2.12 -25.19
CA TYR A 460 0.48 -2.51 -24.02
C TYR A 460 1.22 -2.21 -22.70
N HIS A 461 2.52 -2.47 -22.61
CA HIS A 461 3.28 -2.09 -21.41
C HIS A 461 3.36 -0.56 -21.23
N THR A 462 3.45 0.21 -22.31
CA THR A 462 3.37 1.67 -22.28
C THR A 462 2.03 2.13 -21.72
N ASN A 463 0.92 1.57 -22.20
CA ASN A 463 -0.42 1.87 -21.68
C ASN A 463 -0.54 1.53 -20.19
N SER A 464 0.02 0.39 -19.75
CA SER A 464 0.04 0.01 -18.33
C SER A 464 0.78 1.04 -17.48
N VAL A 465 1.97 1.44 -17.91
CA VAL A 465 2.77 2.46 -17.23
C VAL A 465 2.00 3.78 -17.14
N THR A 466 1.38 4.22 -18.22
CA THR A 466 0.57 5.45 -18.26
C THR A 466 -0.58 5.41 -17.24
N VAL A 467 -1.28 4.27 -17.13
CA VAL A 467 -2.37 4.09 -16.16
C VAL A 467 -1.84 4.18 -14.72
N PHE A 468 -0.76 3.47 -14.39
CA PHE A 468 -0.21 3.49 -13.04
C PHE A 468 0.44 4.83 -12.68
N ASP A 469 1.06 5.53 -13.64
CA ASP A 469 1.55 6.90 -13.43
C ASP A 469 0.40 7.87 -13.15
N HIS A 470 -0.73 7.71 -13.84
CA HIS A 470 -1.91 8.51 -13.56
C HIS A 470 -2.44 8.28 -12.14
N ILE A 471 -2.54 7.03 -11.69
CA ILE A 471 -2.94 6.70 -10.31
C ILE A 471 -1.93 7.31 -9.32
N ARG A 472 -0.63 7.17 -9.56
CA ARG A 472 0.44 7.70 -8.73
C ARG A 472 0.39 9.23 -8.60
N ARG A 473 0.19 9.94 -9.71
CA ARG A 473 0.12 11.42 -9.73
C ARG A 473 -1.05 11.96 -8.92
N LYS A 474 -2.13 11.21 -8.76
CA LYS A 474 -3.26 11.57 -7.88
C LYS A 474 -2.88 11.52 -6.40
N LEU A 475 -1.83 10.81 -6.01
CA LEU A 475 -1.33 10.74 -4.64
C LEU A 475 -0.48 11.98 -4.30
N ILE A 476 -1.11 13.16 -4.26
CA ILE A 476 -0.42 14.46 -4.25
C ILE A 476 0.43 14.66 -2.99
N VAL A 477 0.03 14.12 -1.83
CA VAL A 477 0.50 14.56 -0.51
C VAL A 477 1.52 13.60 0.13
N ASN A 478 1.64 12.35 -0.31
CA ASN A 478 2.43 11.34 0.40
C ASN A 478 3.42 10.63 -0.52
N ASP A 479 4.70 10.94 -0.31
CA ASP A 479 5.82 10.37 -1.04
C ASP A 479 5.93 8.84 -0.87
N GLU A 480 5.73 8.35 0.36
CA GLU A 480 5.77 6.92 0.70
C GLU A 480 4.72 6.11 -0.09
N TRP A 481 3.53 6.66 -0.26
CA TRP A 481 2.46 6.01 -1.04
C TRP A 481 2.82 5.93 -2.53
N LYS A 482 3.46 6.96 -3.08
CA LYS A 482 3.97 6.96 -4.46
C LYS A 482 5.01 5.87 -4.66
N ILE A 483 5.94 5.74 -3.71
CA ILE A 483 7.01 4.73 -3.73
C ILE A 483 6.41 3.33 -3.65
N THR A 484 5.45 3.11 -2.76
CA THR A 484 4.81 1.79 -2.57
C THR A 484 4.02 1.38 -3.81
N LEU A 485 3.22 2.29 -4.36
CA LEU A 485 2.50 2.01 -5.61
C LEU A 485 3.46 1.66 -6.74
N ARG A 486 4.58 2.40 -6.83
CA ARG A 486 5.62 2.16 -7.83
C ARG A 486 6.28 0.79 -7.68
N ASN A 487 6.58 0.37 -6.44
CA ASN A 487 7.11 -0.96 -6.16
C ASN A 487 6.16 -2.07 -6.61
N LYS A 488 4.87 -1.91 -6.32
CA LYS A 488 3.84 -2.89 -6.66
C LYS A 488 3.71 -3.14 -8.17
N TYR A 489 3.96 -2.12 -8.99
CA TYR A 489 3.80 -2.20 -10.45
C TYR A 489 5.12 -2.03 -11.21
N TYR A 490 6.26 -2.26 -10.54
CA TYR A 490 7.60 -2.17 -11.12
C TYR A 490 7.77 -3.01 -12.40
N PHE A 491 7.09 -4.15 -12.48
CA PHE A 491 7.21 -5.10 -13.58
C PHE A 491 6.94 -4.46 -14.96
N SER A 492 5.93 -3.59 -15.08
CA SER A 492 5.58 -2.93 -16.34
C SER A 492 6.74 -2.12 -16.92
N TYR A 493 7.41 -1.34 -16.06
CA TYR A 493 8.54 -0.52 -16.48
C TYR A 493 9.74 -1.37 -16.86
N SER A 494 10.02 -2.43 -16.10
CA SER A 494 11.17 -3.30 -16.36
C SER A 494 11.00 -4.11 -17.65
N GLU A 495 9.80 -4.57 -17.97
CA GLU A 495 9.53 -5.26 -19.22
C GLU A 495 9.55 -4.27 -20.40
N LEU A 496 9.05 -3.06 -20.24
CA LEU A 496 9.01 -2.06 -21.31
C LEU A 496 10.42 -1.73 -21.80
N TRP A 497 11.34 -1.32 -20.92
CA TRP A 497 12.70 -0.97 -21.37
C TRP A 497 13.47 -2.19 -21.92
N ARG A 498 13.20 -3.42 -21.40
CA ARG A 498 13.80 -4.65 -21.96
C ARG A 498 13.34 -4.92 -23.38
N LEU A 499 12.05 -4.77 -23.66
CA LEU A 499 11.48 -4.94 -24.99
C LEU A 499 12.02 -3.88 -25.96
N GLN A 500 12.16 -2.64 -25.50
CA GLN A 500 12.76 -1.56 -26.30
C GLN A 500 14.22 -1.88 -26.66
N LEU A 501 15.02 -2.37 -25.69
CA LEU A 501 16.39 -2.82 -25.96
C LEU A 501 16.45 -3.99 -26.95
N MET A 502 15.55 -4.98 -26.85
CA MET A 502 15.47 -6.09 -27.79
C MET A 502 15.16 -5.63 -29.22
N GLN A 503 14.52 -4.47 -29.37
CA GLN A 503 14.22 -3.84 -30.67
C GLN A 503 15.28 -2.82 -31.10
N GLY A 504 16.43 -2.74 -30.40
CA GLY A 504 17.51 -1.81 -30.74
C GLY A 504 17.21 -0.34 -30.34
N LYS A 505 16.13 -0.08 -29.61
CA LYS A 505 15.71 1.27 -29.18
C LYS A 505 16.42 1.66 -27.89
N VAL A 506 17.73 1.92 -27.98
CA VAL A 506 18.61 2.12 -26.82
C VAL A 506 18.23 3.34 -26.00
N ASP A 507 17.99 4.47 -26.66
CA ASP A 507 17.68 5.75 -26.00
C ASP A 507 16.29 5.71 -25.33
N GLU A 508 15.29 5.16 -26.03
CA GLU A 508 13.94 4.97 -25.46
C GLU A 508 13.99 4.05 -24.23
N ALA A 509 14.79 2.99 -24.30
CA ALA A 509 14.96 2.06 -23.19
C ALA A 509 15.61 2.74 -21.97
N LEU A 510 16.64 3.56 -22.17
CA LEU A 510 17.27 4.31 -21.08
C LEU A 510 16.30 5.29 -20.44
N LEU A 511 15.57 6.07 -21.25
CA LEU A 511 14.58 7.01 -20.74
C LEU A 511 13.44 6.32 -19.97
N THR A 512 12.99 5.16 -20.48
CA THR A 512 11.99 4.36 -19.76
C THR A 512 12.54 3.82 -18.43
N ALA A 513 13.79 3.36 -18.41
CA ALA A 513 14.44 2.87 -17.20
C ALA A 513 14.65 4.02 -16.18
N ASP A 514 15.04 5.19 -16.65
CA ASP A 514 15.20 6.40 -15.81
C ASP A 514 13.85 6.91 -15.29
N HIS A 515 12.85 7.01 -16.19
CA HIS A 515 11.49 7.39 -15.78
C HIS A 515 10.94 6.46 -14.70
N GLY A 516 11.32 5.19 -14.71
CA GLY A 516 10.99 4.24 -13.67
C GLY A 516 11.72 4.44 -12.34
N ARG A 517 12.59 5.45 -12.17
CA ARG A 517 13.39 5.67 -10.97
C ARG A 517 13.14 7.03 -10.36
N ALA A 518 13.27 7.08 -9.04
CA ALA A 518 13.19 8.32 -8.26
C ALA A 518 11.97 9.20 -8.61
N GLN A 519 10.88 8.60 -9.09
CA GLN A 519 9.70 9.34 -9.55
C GLN A 519 9.10 10.21 -8.46
N ALA A 520 8.96 9.67 -7.25
CA ALA A 520 8.42 10.41 -6.12
C ALA A 520 9.36 11.55 -5.72
N LEU A 521 10.69 11.33 -5.77
CA LEU A 521 11.70 12.38 -5.56
C LEU A 521 11.60 13.47 -6.64
N ASN A 522 11.47 13.06 -7.88
CA ASN A 522 11.35 13.99 -9.01
C ASN A 522 10.07 14.83 -8.93
N ASP A 523 8.95 14.25 -8.50
CA ASP A 523 7.71 14.99 -8.25
C ASP A 523 7.88 16.06 -7.16
N LEU A 524 8.64 15.74 -6.10
CA LEU A 524 8.95 16.67 -5.02
C LEU A 524 9.81 17.84 -5.54
N LEU A 525 10.85 17.55 -6.34
CA LEU A 525 11.72 18.57 -6.92
C LEU A 525 10.98 19.46 -7.92
N GLU A 526 10.14 18.89 -8.79
CA GLU A 526 9.28 19.66 -9.69
C GLU A 526 8.37 20.62 -8.94
N PHE A 527 7.77 20.13 -7.85
CA PHE A 527 6.93 20.97 -7.00
C PHE A 527 7.75 22.06 -6.30
N LYS A 528 8.89 21.70 -5.68
CA LYS A 528 9.76 22.61 -4.93
C LYS A 528 10.34 23.71 -5.80
N TYR A 529 10.82 23.35 -6.99
CA TYR A 529 11.48 24.30 -7.91
C TYR A 529 10.49 25.01 -8.85
N GLY A 530 9.20 24.63 -8.84
CA GLY A 530 8.19 25.21 -9.74
C GLY A 530 8.34 24.79 -11.21
N LEU A 531 8.99 23.66 -11.48
CA LEU A 531 9.38 23.18 -12.82
C LEU A 531 8.33 22.24 -13.41
N LYS A 532 7.09 22.67 -13.61
CA LYS A 532 6.05 21.84 -14.19
C LYS A 532 6.30 21.55 -15.67
N GLY A 533 6.20 20.28 -16.08
CA GLY A 533 6.21 19.87 -17.50
C GLY A 533 7.60 19.65 -18.12
N LEU A 534 8.68 19.70 -17.34
CA LEU A 534 10.03 19.40 -17.82
C LEU A 534 10.24 17.92 -18.18
N ARG A 535 9.49 17.02 -17.54
CA ARG A 535 9.57 15.58 -17.82
C ARG A 535 8.55 15.16 -18.87
N PRO A 536 8.98 14.58 -19.99
CA PRO A 536 8.06 14.09 -21.01
C PRO A 536 7.24 12.89 -20.47
N GLU A 537 6.02 12.75 -20.94
CA GLU A 537 5.21 11.57 -20.66
C GLU A 537 5.73 10.37 -21.47
N ILE A 538 5.71 9.17 -20.90
CA ILE A 538 6.24 7.95 -21.55
C ILE A 538 5.64 7.71 -22.94
N GLY A 539 4.38 8.05 -23.17
CA GLY A 539 3.71 7.89 -24.47
C GLY A 539 4.12 8.92 -25.53
N THR A 540 4.78 10.03 -25.12
CA THR A 540 5.23 11.12 -26.03
C THR A 540 6.74 11.11 -26.29
N LEU A 541 7.46 10.13 -25.73
CA LEU A 541 8.91 9.97 -25.89
C LEU A 541 9.30 9.53 -27.30
N CYS A 542 9.05 10.35 -28.31
CA CYS A 542 9.76 10.27 -29.58
C CYS A 542 11.06 11.07 -29.46
N VAL A 543 12.08 10.46 -28.89
CA VAL A 543 13.43 11.04 -28.92
C VAL A 543 14.00 10.85 -30.31
N ARG A 544 14.31 11.94 -31.01
CA ARG A 544 15.07 11.81 -32.25
C ARG A 544 16.49 11.35 -31.89
N PRO A 545 17.09 10.45 -32.66
CA PRO A 545 18.51 10.14 -32.50
C PRO A 545 19.32 11.43 -32.51
N GLY A 546 20.02 11.74 -31.41
CA GLY A 546 20.81 12.97 -31.24
C GLY A 546 20.22 14.04 -30.31
N ASP A 547 18.95 13.94 -29.89
CA ASP A 547 18.33 14.86 -28.93
C ASP A 547 18.57 14.41 -27.46
N PHE A 548 19.53 13.51 -27.23
CA PHE A 548 19.85 13.08 -25.87
C PHE A 548 20.34 14.27 -25.03
N PRO A 549 19.96 14.35 -23.77
CA PRO A 549 20.13 15.55 -22.98
C PRO A 549 21.60 15.98 -22.91
N SER A 550 21.91 17.15 -23.44
CA SER A 550 23.23 17.80 -23.40
C SER A 550 23.69 18.14 -21.97
N TYR A 551 22.77 17.99 -20.98
CA TYR A 551 23.08 18.27 -19.56
C TYR A 551 23.76 17.08 -18.86
N LEU A 552 23.81 15.89 -19.45
CA LEU A 552 24.45 14.75 -18.80
C LEU A 552 25.95 14.89 -18.78
N PRO A 553 26.59 14.72 -17.61
CA PRO A 553 28.04 14.65 -17.54
C PRO A 553 28.59 13.54 -18.46
N PRO A 554 29.74 13.77 -19.08
CA PRO A 554 30.46 12.71 -19.79
C PRO A 554 30.68 11.51 -18.89
N TYR A 555 30.69 10.32 -19.48
CA TYR A 555 30.92 9.05 -18.75
C TYR A 555 29.91 8.78 -17.62
N THR A 556 28.65 9.23 -17.80
CA THR A 556 27.55 8.80 -16.95
C THR A 556 27.19 7.36 -17.26
N VAL A 557 27.22 6.50 -16.23
CA VAL A 557 26.90 5.08 -16.27
C VAL A 557 25.56 4.84 -15.61
N PHE A 558 24.58 4.45 -16.41
CA PHE A 558 23.28 4.03 -15.89
C PHE A 558 23.26 2.50 -15.80
N ILE A 559 22.90 1.96 -14.64
CA ILE A 559 22.89 0.52 -14.36
C ILE A 559 21.45 0.04 -14.26
N GLY A 560 21.05 -0.92 -15.11
CA GLY A 560 19.74 -1.59 -15.07
C GLY A 560 19.87 -3.05 -14.70
N ILE A 561 19.11 -3.50 -13.69
CA ILE A 561 19.04 -4.91 -13.29
C ILE A 561 17.99 -5.62 -14.15
N SER A 562 18.40 -6.73 -14.75
CA SER A 562 17.61 -7.59 -15.63
C SER A 562 17.52 -9.01 -15.05
N LYS A 563 16.58 -9.83 -15.52
CA LYS A 563 16.64 -11.28 -15.31
C LYS A 563 17.90 -11.81 -16.01
N GLY A 564 18.80 -12.42 -15.25
CA GLY A 564 20.04 -13.00 -15.77
C GLY A 564 21.20 -12.02 -15.97
N GLY A 565 21.16 -10.80 -15.39
CA GLY A 565 22.34 -9.93 -15.45
C GLY A 565 22.07 -8.45 -15.28
N ILE A 566 23.09 -7.68 -15.62
CA ILE A 566 23.09 -6.22 -15.55
C ILE A 566 23.17 -5.67 -16.98
N VAL A 567 22.48 -4.58 -17.22
CA VAL A 567 22.61 -3.78 -18.43
C VAL A 567 23.20 -2.42 -18.06
N PHE A 568 24.20 -2.02 -18.78
CA PHE A 568 24.86 -0.72 -18.67
C PHE A 568 24.51 0.15 -19.86
N TRP A 569 24.17 1.40 -19.60
CA TRP A 569 24.14 2.46 -20.61
C TRP A 569 25.21 3.47 -20.24
N VAL A 570 26.13 3.71 -21.15
CA VAL A 570 27.27 4.62 -20.93
C VAL A 570 27.18 5.79 -21.89
N ASN A 571 27.11 6.99 -21.38
CA ASN A 571 27.18 8.23 -22.15
C ASN A 571 28.63 8.52 -22.53
N GLU A 572 29.03 8.24 -23.75
CA GLU A 572 30.38 8.52 -24.24
C GLU A 572 30.49 9.96 -24.76
N LYS A 573 30.81 10.90 -23.84
CA LYS A 573 31.17 12.29 -24.17
C LYS A 573 30.17 13.06 -25.05
N GLY A 574 28.87 12.80 -24.88
CA GLY A 574 27.81 13.51 -25.60
C GLY A 574 27.60 13.06 -27.06
N LYS A 575 28.13 11.90 -27.45
CA LYS A 575 27.99 11.40 -28.83
C LYS A 575 26.86 10.37 -28.95
N GLU A 576 26.95 9.27 -28.26
CA GLU A 576 26.04 8.14 -28.39
C GLU A 576 25.99 7.36 -27.09
N ILE A 577 24.81 6.81 -26.76
CA ILE A 577 24.67 5.92 -25.63
C ILE A 577 25.08 4.52 -26.06
N LYS A 578 26.15 4.01 -25.47
CA LYS A 578 26.58 2.63 -25.68
C LYS A 578 26.01 1.71 -24.60
N THR A 579 25.61 0.52 -24.98
CA THR A 579 25.12 -0.50 -24.06
C THR A 579 26.09 -1.68 -23.93
N ARG A 580 26.20 -2.22 -22.72
CA ARG A 580 26.93 -3.44 -22.40
C ARG A 580 26.07 -4.32 -21.49
N ARG A 581 26.37 -5.60 -21.42
CA ARG A 581 25.69 -6.55 -20.53
C ARG A 581 26.72 -7.37 -19.76
N SER A 582 26.37 -7.66 -18.50
CA SER A 582 27.09 -8.63 -17.68
C SER A 582 26.09 -9.71 -17.26
N GLU A 583 26.33 -10.97 -17.62
CA GLU A 583 25.44 -12.08 -17.29
C GLU A 583 25.69 -12.60 -15.89
N ILE A 584 24.63 -12.96 -15.17
CA ILE A 584 24.64 -13.47 -13.80
C ILE A 584 23.59 -14.59 -13.74
N ASP A 585 24.03 -15.82 -13.46
CA ASP A 585 23.17 -17.02 -13.51
C ASP A 585 22.17 -17.16 -12.36
N ILE A 586 22.25 -16.30 -11.36
CA ILE A 586 21.39 -16.29 -10.18
C ILE A 586 20.61 -14.99 -10.06
N SER A 587 19.71 -14.90 -9.08
CA SER A 587 19.01 -13.65 -8.79
C SER A 587 20.02 -12.52 -8.56
N VAL A 588 20.06 -11.56 -9.47
CA VAL A 588 21.02 -10.44 -9.46
C VAL A 588 20.96 -9.66 -8.14
N THR A 589 19.74 -9.44 -7.62
CA THR A 589 19.55 -8.72 -6.36
C THR A 589 20.15 -9.49 -5.18
N THR A 590 19.83 -10.77 -5.04
CA THR A 590 20.37 -11.63 -3.99
C THR A 590 21.89 -11.77 -4.09
N TYR A 591 22.40 -11.90 -5.33
CA TYR A 591 23.85 -11.97 -5.58
C TYR A 591 24.57 -10.74 -5.03
N PHE A 592 24.12 -9.52 -5.39
CA PHE A 592 24.78 -8.31 -4.91
C PHE A 592 24.56 -8.06 -3.42
N GLN A 593 23.41 -8.42 -2.85
CA GLN A 593 23.24 -8.34 -1.39
C GLN A 593 24.28 -9.18 -0.67
N SER A 594 24.40 -10.46 -1.03
CA SER A 594 25.40 -11.36 -0.44
C SER A 594 26.85 -10.89 -0.68
N LEU A 595 27.15 -10.42 -1.90
CA LEU A 595 28.50 -9.96 -2.25
C LEU A 595 28.88 -8.70 -1.46
N LEU A 596 27.96 -7.73 -1.29
CA LEU A 596 28.21 -6.52 -0.50
C LEU A 596 28.35 -6.82 0.99
N GLU A 597 27.59 -7.77 1.54
CA GLU A 597 27.75 -8.24 2.91
C GLU A 597 29.13 -8.89 3.12
N THR A 598 29.55 -9.75 2.17
CA THR A 598 30.88 -10.36 2.19
C THR A 598 31.97 -9.29 2.10
N THR A 599 31.80 -8.31 1.19
CA THR A 599 32.74 -7.19 1.05
C THR A 599 32.91 -6.44 2.37
N ARG A 600 31.82 -6.09 3.05
CA ARG A 600 31.88 -5.38 4.35
C ARG A 600 32.66 -6.18 5.39
N LYS A 601 32.45 -7.51 5.46
CA LYS A 601 33.19 -8.39 6.35
C LYS A 601 34.71 -8.44 6.02
N GLU A 602 35.05 -8.59 4.74
CA GLU A 602 36.46 -8.67 4.28
C GLU A 602 37.25 -7.39 4.51
N ILE A 603 36.63 -6.23 4.31
CA ILE A 603 37.27 -4.93 4.55
C ILE A 603 37.33 -4.55 6.06
N GLY A 604 36.79 -5.42 6.92
CA GLY A 604 36.84 -5.24 8.38
C GLY A 604 35.79 -4.23 8.91
N VAL A 605 34.67 -4.04 8.21
CA VAL A 605 33.51 -3.36 8.78
C VAL A 605 32.84 -4.34 9.74
N ARG A 606 33.03 -4.14 11.05
CA ARG A 606 32.44 -4.96 12.12
C ARG A 606 31.18 -4.29 12.64
N ALA A 607 30.27 -5.08 13.19
CA ALA A 607 29.12 -4.56 13.94
C ALA A 607 29.57 -3.87 15.24
N ASP A 608 30.74 -4.28 15.79
CA ASP A 608 31.35 -3.73 17.01
C ASP A 608 32.65 -2.99 16.63
N VAL A 609 32.53 -1.74 16.19
CA VAL A 609 33.71 -0.86 16.00
C VAL A 609 33.94 -0.09 17.29
N ASP A 610 35.21 0.11 17.69
CA ASP A 610 35.62 1.02 18.77
C ASP A 610 35.42 2.48 18.28
N CYS A 611 34.17 2.89 18.17
CA CYS A 611 33.75 4.25 17.83
C CYS A 611 32.60 4.66 18.73
N GLU A 612 32.39 5.96 18.91
CA GLU A 612 31.14 6.45 19.49
C GLU A 612 29.99 5.83 18.68
N ASP A 613 29.14 5.03 19.31
CA ASP A 613 27.99 4.45 18.64
C ASP A 613 26.99 5.56 18.31
N ARG A 614 27.06 6.06 17.09
CA ARG A 614 26.15 7.08 16.57
C ARG A 614 24.83 6.48 16.09
N SER A 615 24.50 5.24 16.47
CA SER A 615 23.22 4.58 16.17
C SER A 615 22.19 4.84 17.26
N LEU A 616 20.94 5.05 16.90
CA LEU A 616 19.83 5.26 17.84
C LEU A 616 19.40 3.98 18.56
N ARG A 617 19.66 2.79 17.98
CA ARG A 617 19.35 1.49 18.57
C ARG A 617 20.60 0.62 18.62
N SER A 618 20.90 0.07 19.80
CA SER A 618 22.00 -0.87 19.95
C SER A 618 21.72 -2.18 19.18
N PRO A 619 22.73 -2.80 18.52
CA PRO A 619 22.59 -4.11 17.89
C PRO A 619 22.12 -5.23 18.84
N LYS A 620 22.24 -5.02 20.16
CA LYS A 620 21.84 -6.01 21.19
C LYS A 620 20.33 -6.22 21.30
N ASP A 621 19.51 -5.30 20.80
CA ASP A 621 18.03 -5.45 20.83
C ASP A 621 17.49 -6.37 19.71
N LYS A 622 18.35 -6.78 18.76
CA LYS A 622 17.97 -7.70 17.66
C LYS A 622 18.19 -9.20 17.97
N THR A 623 18.92 -9.55 19.04
CA THR A 623 19.30 -10.95 19.33
C THR A 623 18.17 -11.86 19.81
N LEU A 624 16.97 -11.33 20.08
CA LEU A 624 15.78 -12.12 20.47
C LEU A 624 14.88 -12.54 19.31
N ALA A 625 15.09 -12.01 18.11
CA ALA A 625 14.28 -12.30 16.91
C ALA A 625 14.98 -13.20 15.86
N GLU A 626 16.30 -13.37 15.94
CA GLU A 626 17.08 -14.05 14.89
C GLU A 626 17.45 -15.52 15.19
N GLU A 627 17.09 -16.07 16.34
CA GLU A 627 17.42 -17.47 16.68
C GLU A 627 16.55 -18.55 16.01
N LYS A 628 15.70 -18.24 15.05
CA LYS A 628 14.86 -19.22 14.33
C LYS A 628 14.83 -19.09 12.81
N SER A 629 15.88 -18.64 12.18
CA SER A 629 16.05 -18.89 10.74
C SER A 629 17.19 -19.89 10.54
N SER A 630 16.81 -21.13 10.29
CA SER A 630 17.72 -22.18 9.82
C SER A 630 18.45 -21.69 8.58
N GLU A 631 19.77 -21.50 8.70
CA GLU A 631 20.65 -21.21 7.57
C GLU A 631 20.42 -22.21 6.42
N PRO A 632 20.13 -21.76 5.20
CA PRO A 632 20.42 -22.58 4.05
C PRO A 632 21.95 -22.53 3.91
N ARG A 633 22.63 -23.66 4.18
CA ARG A 633 24.01 -23.86 3.82
C ARG A 633 24.16 -23.57 2.33
N SER A 634 24.53 -22.34 1.99
CA SER A 634 24.95 -21.99 0.66
C SER A 634 26.31 -22.64 0.39
N HIS A 635 26.35 -23.57 -0.56
CA HIS A 635 27.54 -23.98 -1.23
C HIS A 635 28.16 -22.79 -2.00
N PHE A 636 28.89 -21.94 -1.29
CA PHE A 636 29.75 -20.92 -1.89
C PHE A 636 31.13 -21.06 -1.28
N SER A 637 31.88 -22.09 -1.71
CA SER A 637 33.30 -22.15 -1.56
C SER A 637 33.92 -22.11 -2.96
N CYS A 638 34.44 -20.98 -3.33
CA CYS A 638 35.55 -20.70 -4.24
C CYS A 638 35.42 -19.30 -4.85
N PHE A 639 35.70 -18.25 -4.07
CA PHE A 639 36.18 -17.02 -4.71
C PHE A 639 37.69 -16.98 -4.48
N GLU A 640 38.46 -17.30 -5.51
CA GLU A 640 39.90 -17.08 -5.54
C GLU A 640 40.28 -15.60 -5.59
N THR A 641 39.28 -14.70 -5.73
CA THR A 641 39.44 -13.26 -5.84
C THR A 641 38.75 -12.55 -4.67
N ASN A 642 39.38 -11.46 -4.19
CA ASN A 642 38.81 -10.53 -3.21
C ASN A 642 37.43 -9.99 -3.71
N SER A 643 36.46 -9.83 -2.82
CA SER A 643 35.11 -9.35 -3.18
C SER A 643 35.09 -7.98 -3.87
N LEU A 644 36.03 -7.08 -3.55
CA LEU A 644 36.22 -5.80 -4.25
C LEU A 644 36.67 -5.97 -5.70
N GLN A 645 37.49 -6.98 -6.00
CA GLN A 645 37.85 -7.35 -7.38
C GLN A 645 36.65 -7.97 -8.11
N THR A 646 35.88 -8.79 -7.43
CA THR A 646 34.65 -9.38 -7.98
C THR A 646 33.65 -8.28 -8.36
N LEU A 647 33.45 -7.27 -7.49
CA LEU A 647 32.60 -6.12 -7.79
C LEU A 647 33.13 -5.33 -9.00
N TYR A 648 34.43 -5.11 -9.08
CA TYR A 648 35.05 -4.46 -10.23
C TYR A 648 34.80 -5.23 -11.52
N ASN A 649 35.08 -6.55 -11.51
CA ASN A 649 34.97 -7.40 -12.70
C ASN A 649 33.53 -7.49 -13.22
N VAL A 650 32.54 -7.48 -12.34
CA VAL A 650 31.13 -7.59 -12.74
C VAL A 650 30.52 -6.24 -13.14
N VAL A 651 30.94 -5.13 -12.50
CA VAL A 651 30.29 -3.83 -12.66
C VAL A 651 31.09 -2.87 -13.53
N ILE A 652 32.42 -2.88 -13.47
CA ILE A 652 33.27 -1.89 -14.15
C ILE A 652 33.95 -2.48 -15.38
N ASP A 653 34.52 -3.68 -15.28
CA ASP A 653 35.27 -4.28 -16.37
C ASP A 653 34.49 -4.36 -17.70
N PRO A 654 33.19 -4.71 -17.74
CA PRO A 654 32.41 -4.75 -18.97
C PRO A 654 32.30 -3.40 -19.72
N ILE A 655 32.55 -2.30 -19.01
CA ILE A 655 32.41 -0.92 -19.53
C ILE A 655 33.72 -0.13 -19.46
N ARG A 656 34.81 -0.75 -19.01
CA ARG A 656 36.07 -0.05 -18.72
C ARG A 656 36.65 0.67 -19.93
N ASP A 657 36.50 0.08 -21.12
CA ASP A 657 36.94 0.64 -22.40
C ASP A 657 36.15 1.91 -22.78
N LEU A 658 34.93 2.08 -22.26
CA LEU A 658 34.07 3.22 -22.53
C LEU A 658 34.31 4.38 -21.54
N LEU A 659 34.99 4.13 -20.42
CA LEU A 659 35.27 5.13 -19.38
C LEU A 659 36.61 5.82 -19.64
N GLN A 660 36.53 7.12 -19.88
CA GLN A 660 37.68 8.01 -20.10
C GLN A 660 37.52 9.28 -19.22
N GLY A 661 38.59 10.07 -19.08
CA GLY A 661 38.56 11.27 -18.22
C GLY A 661 38.86 10.98 -16.76
N ASP A 662 38.45 11.89 -15.87
CA ASP A 662 38.76 11.88 -14.45
C ASP A 662 37.51 11.77 -13.53
N GLU A 663 36.30 11.76 -14.12
CA GLU A 663 35.04 11.61 -13.41
C GLU A 663 34.18 10.49 -13.99
N VAL A 664 33.52 9.72 -13.13
CA VAL A 664 32.45 8.78 -13.46
C VAL A 664 31.23 9.06 -12.60
N VAL A 665 30.09 9.28 -13.26
CA VAL A 665 28.80 9.45 -12.61
C VAL A 665 28.00 8.17 -12.74
N VAL A 666 27.57 7.57 -11.62
CA VAL A 666 26.86 6.29 -11.61
C VAL A 666 25.40 6.52 -11.21
N VAL A 667 24.49 5.95 -11.98
CA VAL A 667 23.05 5.83 -11.64
C VAL A 667 22.77 4.36 -11.31
N PRO A 668 22.92 3.96 -10.03
CA PRO A 668 22.87 2.57 -9.62
C PRO A 668 21.43 2.08 -9.47
N GLN A 669 21.24 0.76 -9.41
CA GLN A 669 19.97 0.12 -9.12
C GLN A 669 20.09 -0.96 -8.04
N GLY A 670 19.03 -1.10 -7.23
CA GLY A 670 18.93 -2.12 -6.22
C GLY A 670 20.07 -2.04 -5.17
N PRO A 671 20.64 -3.17 -4.74
CA PRO A 671 21.73 -3.18 -3.76
C PRO A 671 22.96 -2.38 -4.17
N LEU A 672 23.20 -2.20 -5.46
CA LEU A 672 24.32 -1.40 -5.98
C LEU A 672 24.27 0.08 -5.59
N CYS A 673 23.11 0.56 -5.10
CA CYS A 673 23.01 1.91 -4.52
C CYS A 673 23.86 2.08 -3.25
N LEU A 674 24.20 0.97 -2.58
CA LEU A 674 24.99 0.93 -1.34
C LEU A 674 26.42 0.40 -1.56
N ALA A 675 26.89 0.35 -2.79
CA ALA A 675 28.20 -0.18 -3.13
C ALA A 675 29.30 0.89 -2.97
N PRO A 676 30.47 0.51 -2.40
CA PRO A 676 31.61 1.41 -2.24
C PRO A 676 32.42 1.50 -3.53
N TYR A 677 31.89 2.17 -4.55
CA TYR A 677 32.48 2.22 -5.90
C TYR A 677 33.95 2.70 -5.90
N ALA A 678 34.29 3.65 -5.04
CA ALA A 678 35.67 4.15 -4.95
C ALA A 678 36.69 3.07 -4.56
N ALA A 679 36.24 2.05 -3.83
CA ALA A 679 37.07 0.93 -3.36
C ALA A 679 37.08 -0.28 -4.32
N PHE A 680 36.33 -0.27 -5.41
CA PHE A 680 36.39 -1.35 -6.41
C PHE A 680 37.81 -1.46 -6.93
N MET A 681 38.35 -2.67 -7.00
CA MET A 681 39.77 -2.91 -7.23
C MET A 681 39.99 -3.73 -8.49
N ASP A 682 40.86 -3.27 -9.39
CA ASP A 682 41.21 -4.03 -10.58
C ASP A 682 42.18 -5.19 -10.29
N LEU A 683 42.47 -6.00 -11.30
CA LEU A 683 43.41 -7.13 -11.17
C LEU A 683 44.85 -6.71 -10.83
N LYS A 684 45.18 -5.42 -10.99
CA LYS A 684 46.48 -4.84 -10.63
C LYS A 684 46.48 -4.22 -9.24
N SER A 685 45.44 -4.51 -8.43
CA SER A 685 45.24 -3.96 -7.09
C SER A 685 45.12 -2.43 -7.04
N LYS A 686 44.70 -1.80 -8.15
CA LYS A 686 44.45 -0.36 -8.22
C LYS A 686 42.98 -0.11 -7.95
N TYR A 687 42.68 0.86 -7.07
CA TYR A 687 41.32 1.25 -6.77
C TYR A 687 40.71 2.11 -7.88
N LEU A 688 39.41 1.97 -8.11
CA LEU A 688 38.68 2.80 -9.07
C LEU A 688 38.77 4.28 -8.72
N GLY A 689 38.75 4.61 -7.42
CA GLY A 689 38.95 5.96 -6.89
C GLY A 689 40.34 6.55 -7.11
N ASP A 690 41.34 5.77 -7.54
CA ASP A 690 42.66 6.29 -7.99
C ASP A 690 42.62 6.85 -9.38
N THR A 691 41.66 6.38 -10.17
CA THR A 691 41.56 6.80 -11.59
C THR A 691 40.43 7.83 -11.79
N PHE A 692 39.31 7.68 -11.06
CA PHE A 692 38.12 8.46 -11.26
C PHE A 692 37.61 9.09 -9.97
N ARG A 693 37.10 10.32 -10.05
CA ARG A 693 36.18 10.88 -9.08
C ARG A 693 34.83 10.24 -9.30
N ILE A 694 34.17 9.80 -8.23
CA ILE A 694 32.92 9.04 -8.35
C ILE A 694 31.82 9.75 -7.57
N ARG A 695 30.69 9.94 -8.23
CA ARG A 695 29.46 10.38 -7.58
C ARG A 695 28.26 9.61 -8.06
N LEU A 696 27.22 9.57 -7.24
CA LEU A 696 26.00 8.83 -7.53
C LEU A 696 24.84 9.78 -7.85
N LEU A 697 23.91 9.31 -8.66
CA LEU A 697 22.65 10.01 -8.94
C LEU A 697 21.46 9.06 -8.68
N PRO A 698 20.37 9.56 -8.11
CA PRO A 698 19.13 8.78 -7.97
C PRO A 698 18.52 8.47 -9.34
N SER A 699 18.54 9.41 -10.28
CA SER A 699 18.10 9.27 -11.67
C SER A 699 18.68 10.40 -12.53
N LEU A 700 18.69 10.26 -13.85
CA LEU A 700 19.10 11.31 -14.79
C LEU A 700 18.12 12.50 -14.70
N SER A 701 16.83 12.20 -14.58
CA SER A 701 15.79 13.23 -14.39
C SER A 701 15.98 14.04 -13.12
N THR A 702 16.49 13.43 -12.04
CA THR A 702 16.82 14.16 -10.79
C THR A 702 17.90 15.21 -11.04
N LEU A 703 18.96 14.84 -11.76
CA LEU A 703 20.03 15.78 -12.11
C LEU A 703 19.48 16.94 -12.95
N GLN A 704 18.68 16.64 -13.96
CA GLN A 704 18.05 17.64 -14.80
C GLN A 704 17.24 18.66 -13.99
N LEU A 705 16.42 18.20 -13.07
CA LEU A 705 15.62 19.08 -12.21
C LEU A 705 16.49 19.96 -11.32
N ILE A 706 17.57 19.40 -10.74
CA ILE A 706 18.52 20.14 -9.91
C ILE A 706 19.21 21.25 -10.73
N GLN A 707 19.62 20.95 -11.97
CA GLN A 707 20.31 21.91 -12.83
C GLN A 707 19.39 23.02 -13.37
N HIS A 708 18.11 22.72 -13.60
CA HIS A 708 17.12 23.70 -14.08
C HIS A 708 16.47 24.53 -12.97
N CYS A 709 16.85 24.33 -11.74
CA CYS A 709 16.36 25.15 -10.64
C CYS A 709 16.84 26.61 -10.80
N ALA A 710 16.04 27.57 -10.35
CA ALA A 710 16.38 28.98 -10.45
C ALA A 710 17.75 29.32 -9.80
N ALA A 711 18.56 30.16 -10.44
CA ALA A 711 19.95 30.46 -10.01
C ALA A 711 20.04 31.07 -8.59
N ASP A 712 18.96 31.69 -8.11
CA ASP A 712 18.83 32.30 -6.80
C ASP A 712 18.17 31.41 -5.76
N TRP A 713 17.76 30.19 -6.13
CA TRP A 713 17.15 29.24 -5.21
C TRP A 713 18.05 28.86 -4.06
N HIS A 714 19.34 28.56 -4.35
CA HIS A 714 20.27 28.08 -3.34
C HIS A 714 21.05 29.27 -2.71
N SER A 715 21.31 29.12 -1.42
CA SER A 715 22.19 30.06 -0.71
C SER A 715 23.62 29.99 -1.27
N LYS A 716 24.26 31.11 -1.38
CA LYS A 716 25.66 31.20 -1.88
C LYS A 716 26.68 31.03 -0.76
N THR A 717 26.32 31.42 0.44
CA THR A 717 27.22 31.49 1.62
C THR A 717 26.52 30.99 2.88
N GLY A 718 27.27 30.84 3.95
CA GLY A 718 26.79 30.41 5.27
C GLY A 718 26.88 28.90 5.47
N ALA A 719 27.19 28.51 6.70
CA ALA A 719 27.23 27.09 7.11
C ALA A 719 26.42 26.89 8.39
N LEU A 720 25.76 25.74 8.49
CA LEU A 720 25.13 25.23 9.70
C LEU A 720 25.90 23.98 10.11
N LEU A 721 26.55 24.03 11.27
CA LEU A 721 27.31 22.93 11.85
C LEU A 721 26.56 22.43 13.10
N VAL A 722 26.21 21.14 13.16
CA VAL A 722 25.49 20.53 14.27
C VAL A 722 26.28 19.35 14.77
N GLY A 723 26.63 19.31 16.05
CA GLY A 723 27.40 18.24 16.65
C GLY A 723 26.99 17.93 18.08
N ASP A 724 27.05 16.65 18.47
CA ASP A 724 26.79 16.18 19.82
C ASP A 724 25.49 16.78 20.43
N PRO A 725 24.32 16.62 19.81
CA PRO A 725 23.06 17.07 20.39
C PRO A 725 22.81 16.44 21.76
N TRP A 726 22.25 17.22 22.69
CA TRP A 726 21.95 16.73 24.04
C TRP A 726 20.77 15.76 24.03
N VAL A 727 21.03 14.44 24.08
CA VAL A 727 20.03 13.38 23.98
C VAL A 727 19.77 12.63 25.30
N GLN A 728 20.39 13.04 26.39
CA GLN A 728 20.27 12.34 27.70
C GLN A 728 18.83 12.37 28.27
N GLU A 729 17.99 13.32 27.86
CA GLU A 729 16.61 13.44 28.33
C GLU A 729 15.64 12.50 27.59
N ILE A 730 16.07 11.79 26.54
CA ILE A 730 15.19 10.99 25.65
C ILE A 730 14.81 9.63 26.30
N GLY A 731 15.33 9.29 27.47
CA GLY A 731 15.04 8.02 28.13
C GLY A 731 15.73 6.80 27.52
N MET A 732 16.42 6.95 26.39
CA MET A 732 17.32 5.96 25.81
C MET A 732 18.69 6.10 26.46
N LYS A 733 19.39 4.99 26.68
CA LYS A 733 20.81 5.01 27.14
C LYS A 733 21.73 5.39 25.97
N LEU A 734 21.58 6.59 25.43
CA LEU A 734 22.46 7.12 24.41
C LEU A 734 23.65 7.83 25.09
N GLU A 735 24.85 7.53 24.62
CA GLU A 735 26.07 8.17 25.10
C GLU A 735 26.27 9.53 24.43
N GLN A 736 26.99 10.42 25.11
CA GLN A 736 27.36 11.73 24.58
C GLN A 736 28.44 11.56 23.51
N LEU A 737 28.29 12.26 22.37
CA LEU A 737 29.18 12.16 21.20
C LEU A 737 30.32 13.17 21.28
N ASN A 738 31.33 12.92 22.13
CA ASN A 738 32.47 13.84 22.34
C ASN A 738 33.31 14.05 21.06
N TRP A 739 33.43 13.05 20.21
CA TRP A 739 34.14 13.15 18.95
C TRP A 739 33.34 13.94 17.92
N ALA A 740 32.04 13.76 17.84
CA ALA A 740 31.19 14.58 16.98
C ALA A 740 31.25 16.08 17.36
N LYS A 741 31.37 16.37 18.66
CA LYS A 741 31.61 17.74 19.13
C LYS A 741 32.95 18.28 18.64
N LYS A 742 34.07 17.54 18.81
CA LYS A 742 35.40 17.91 18.33
C LYS A 742 35.42 18.09 16.81
N GLU A 743 34.73 17.21 16.08
CA GLU A 743 34.60 17.27 14.63
C GLU A 743 34.01 18.63 14.17
N VAL A 744 32.84 19.01 14.70
CA VAL A 744 32.16 20.26 14.29
C VAL A 744 32.90 21.50 14.80
N GLN A 745 33.62 21.42 15.92
CA GLN A 745 34.49 22.51 16.39
C GLN A 745 35.65 22.71 15.44
N MET A 746 36.37 21.67 15.05
CA MET A 746 37.45 21.71 14.06
C MET A 746 36.97 22.27 12.72
N ILE A 747 35.80 21.83 12.23
CA ILE A 747 35.18 22.35 11.00
C ILE A 747 34.82 23.82 11.19
N GLY A 748 34.29 24.19 12.36
CA GLY A 748 33.97 25.56 12.75
C GLY A 748 35.17 26.51 12.69
N GLU A 749 36.34 26.04 13.16
CA GLU A 749 37.59 26.78 13.02
C GLU A 749 38.01 26.96 11.55
N ILE A 750 37.92 25.91 10.73
CA ILE A 750 38.24 25.97 9.28
C ILE A 750 37.31 26.94 8.56
N LEU A 751 36.01 26.92 8.88
CA LEU A 751 34.98 27.72 8.20
C LEU A 751 34.68 29.06 8.88
N GLN A 752 35.32 29.36 9.99
CA GLN A 752 35.05 30.56 10.84
C GLN A 752 33.55 30.66 11.18
N THR A 753 32.93 29.54 11.60
CA THR A 753 31.51 29.42 11.89
C THR A 753 31.31 28.73 13.22
N GLU A 754 30.47 29.31 14.09
CA GLU A 754 30.13 28.76 15.40
C GLU A 754 29.19 27.55 15.26
N PRO A 755 29.54 26.35 15.76
CA PRO A 755 28.70 25.17 15.67
C PRO A 755 27.59 25.17 16.74
N LEU A 756 26.46 24.59 16.44
CA LEU A 756 25.41 24.21 17.41
C LEU A 756 25.78 22.88 18.09
N VAL A 757 25.99 22.91 19.40
CA VAL A 757 26.35 21.73 20.21
C VAL A 757 25.49 21.61 21.44
N GLY A 758 25.36 20.39 21.95
CA GLY A 758 24.65 20.11 23.18
C GLY A 758 23.18 20.56 23.15
N LYS A 759 22.75 21.27 24.19
CA LYS A 759 21.36 21.76 24.32
C LYS A 759 20.95 22.81 23.29
N GLN A 760 21.90 23.40 22.57
CA GLN A 760 21.60 24.38 21.53
C GLN A 760 21.21 23.70 20.20
N ALA A 761 21.59 22.45 20.00
CA ALA A 761 21.33 21.67 18.79
C ALA A 761 19.90 21.08 18.79
N THR A 762 18.89 21.91 19.07
CA THR A 762 17.48 21.48 19.11
C THR A 762 16.92 21.28 17.71
N LYS A 763 15.92 20.41 17.58
CA LYS A 763 15.23 20.16 16.33
C LYS A 763 14.68 21.44 15.69
N ASP A 764 14.02 22.30 16.47
CA ASP A 764 13.45 23.56 15.97
C ASP A 764 14.52 24.53 15.49
N GLU A 765 15.64 24.65 16.20
CA GLU A 765 16.72 25.56 15.83
C GLU A 765 17.42 25.09 14.55
N VAL A 766 17.64 23.78 14.40
CA VAL A 766 18.18 23.20 13.17
C VAL A 766 17.24 23.45 12.00
N LEU A 767 15.94 23.18 12.14
CA LEU A 767 14.94 23.40 11.09
C LEU A 767 14.80 24.90 10.73
N ARG A 768 14.95 25.77 11.69
CA ARG A 768 14.94 27.23 11.47
C ARG A 768 16.13 27.70 10.64
N ARG A 769 17.36 27.24 10.92
CA ARG A 769 18.60 27.68 10.24
C ARG A 769 18.85 27.00 8.91
N ILE A 770 18.40 25.74 8.73
CA ILE A 770 18.72 24.91 7.57
C ILE A 770 18.29 25.54 6.23
N SER A 771 17.30 26.43 6.26
CA SER A 771 16.75 27.10 5.08
C SER A 771 17.55 28.32 4.60
N SER A 772 18.61 28.74 5.32
CA SER A 772 19.32 30.00 5.05
C SER A 772 20.78 29.84 4.65
N VAL A 773 21.35 28.64 4.71
CA VAL A 773 22.78 28.36 4.54
C VAL A 773 23.10 27.63 3.25
N ALA A 774 24.32 27.73 2.75
CA ALA A 774 24.84 27.01 1.58
C ALA A 774 25.37 25.63 1.94
N LEU A 775 25.81 25.45 3.18
CA LEU A 775 26.38 24.20 3.70
C LEU A 775 25.68 23.80 4.99
N VAL A 776 25.31 22.53 5.08
CA VAL A 776 24.83 21.90 6.31
C VAL A 776 25.74 20.74 6.66
N HIS A 777 26.20 20.66 7.89
CA HIS A 777 26.93 19.49 8.41
C HIS A 777 26.30 19.05 9.71
N ILE A 778 25.92 17.76 9.81
CA ILE A 778 25.29 17.17 10.98
C ILE A 778 26.10 15.93 11.41
N ALA A 779 26.62 15.97 12.65
CA ALA A 779 27.30 14.89 13.32
C ALA A 779 26.51 14.51 14.58
N ALA A 780 25.66 13.49 14.48
CA ALA A 780 24.69 13.12 15.52
C ALA A 780 24.32 11.62 15.44
N HIS A 781 23.56 11.13 16.41
CA HIS A 781 22.97 9.78 16.33
C HIS A 781 21.98 9.64 15.18
N GLY A 782 22.12 8.57 14.39
CA GLY A 782 21.21 8.23 13.29
C GLY A 782 20.52 6.88 13.47
N GLU A 783 19.27 6.80 13.05
CA GLU A 783 18.54 5.51 12.98
C GLU A 783 19.13 4.63 11.90
N MET A 784 19.42 3.36 12.23
CA MET A 784 20.12 2.44 11.32
C MET A 784 19.28 2.11 10.06
N GLU A 785 17.97 2.07 10.15
CA GLU A 785 17.08 1.64 9.05
C GLU A 785 16.66 2.80 8.15
N THR A 786 16.44 3.98 8.71
CA THR A 786 15.90 5.16 8.00
C THR A 786 16.92 6.26 7.79
N GLY A 787 17.97 6.28 8.63
CA GLY A 787 18.95 7.37 8.71
C GLY A 787 18.41 8.62 9.42
N GLU A 788 17.21 8.59 10.02
CA GLU A 788 16.62 9.70 10.77
C GLU A 788 17.49 10.08 11.97
N ILE A 789 17.57 11.38 12.29
CA ILE A 789 18.64 11.93 13.12
C ILE A 789 18.08 12.42 14.45
N ALA A 790 18.68 11.98 15.57
CA ALA A 790 18.34 12.49 16.89
C ALA A 790 19.03 13.82 17.16
N LEU A 791 18.23 14.82 17.48
CA LEU A 791 18.64 16.15 17.89
C LEU A 791 18.28 16.40 19.36
N ALA A 792 18.71 17.51 19.94
CA ALA A 792 18.29 17.88 21.27
C ALA A 792 16.77 18.16 21.28
N PRO A 793 16.05 17.70 22.32
CA PRO A 793 14.63 17.97 22.45
C PRO A 793 14.33 19.46 22.51
N ASN A 794 13.20 19.84 21.91
CA ASN A 794 12.74 21.23 21.96
C ASN A 794 12.44 21.65 23.40
N PRO A 795 12.88 22.84 23.84
CA PRO A 795 12.70 23.31 25.20
C PRO A 795 11.23 23.64 25.53
N THR A 796 10.44 24.01 24.52
CA THR A 796 9.01 24.35 24.64
C THR A 796 8.14 23.17 24.29
N ARG A 797 8.16 22.13 25.11
CA ARG A 797 7.34 20.93 24.93
C ARG A 797 6.21 20.83 25.95
N SER A 798 5.14 20.16 25.59
CA SER A 798 3.93 20.05 26.43
C SER A 798 4.06 18.98 27.54
N TYR A 799 5.04 18.10 27.49
CA TYR A 799 5.25 16.97 28.39
C TYR A 799 6.65 17.00 28.99
N VAL A 800 6.82 16.40 30.17
CA VAL A 800 8.12 16.33 30.87
C VAL A 800 9.08 15.43 30.10
N ASP A 801 8.59 14.26 29.64
CA ASP A 801 9.38 13.33 28.83
C ASP A 801 9.26 13.67 27.33
N PRO A 802 10.38 13.82 26.59
CA PRO A 802 10.35 14.14 25.17
C PRO A 802 9.69 13.04 24.34
N ALA A 803 8.75 13.41 23.46
CA ALA A 803 8.23 12.53 22.43
C ALA A 803 9.18 12.52 21.21
N GLU A 804 9.10 11.48 20.36
CA GLU A 804 9.92 11.39 19.14
C GLU A 804 9.79 12.64 18.25
N GLU A 805 8.62 13.23 18.20
CA GLU A 805 8.35 14.47 17.45
C GLU A 805 9.13 15.68 17.99
N ASP A 806 9.61 15.67 19.24
CA ASP A 806 10.35 16.76 19.86
C ASP A 806 11.85 16.76 19.50
N TYR A 807 12.40 15.58 19.20
CA TYR A 807 13.85 15.42 19.02
C TYR A 807 14.26 14.71 17.73
N LEU A 808 13.43 13.80 17.18
CA LEU A 808 13.81 13.05 15.98
C LEU A 808 13.56 13.89 14.72
N LEU A 809 14.63 14.21 13.99
CA LEU A 809 14.55 14.83 12.68
C LEU A 809 14.20 13.77 11.65
N THR A 810 12.92 13.66 11.34
CA THR A 810 12.39 12.65 10.43
C THR A 810 12.53 13.05 8.97
N MET A 811 12.47 12.06 8.06
CA MET A 811 12.37 12.32 6.62
C MET A 811 11.24 13.29 6.30
N LYS A 812 10.10 13.18 7.00
CA LYS A 812 8.93 14.05 6.82
C LYS A 812 9.21 15.50 7.21
N ASP A 813 9.98 15.74 8.27
CA ASP A 813 10.35 17.08 8.70
C ASP A 813 11.30 17.72 7.69
N VAL A 814 12.30 16.96 7.23
CA VAL A 814 13.24 17.40 6.19
C VAL A 814 12.50 17.75 4.90
N LEU A 815 11.57 16.90 4.44
CA LEU A 815 10.79 17.16 3.21
C LEU A 815 9.91 18.41 3.30
N LYS A 816 9.41 18.75 4.48
CA LYS A 816 8.65 19.98 4.70
C LYS A 816 9.54 21.23 4.71
N ALA A 817 10.79 21.09 5.11
CA ALA A 817 11.74 22.19 5.14
C ALA A 817 12.04 22.69 3.72
N LYS A 818 12.32 24.00 3.59
CA LYS A 818 12.81 24.60 2.36
C LYS A 818 14.34 24.65 2.43
N ILE A 819 15.00 23.59 1.97
CA ILE A 819 16.46 23.51 2.04
C ILE A 819 17.08 24.28 0.89
N ARG A 820 17.92 25.26 1.21
CA ARG A 820 18.66 26.08 0.26
C ARG A 820 20.15 25.71 0.18
N ALA A 821 20.57 24.69 0.89
CA ALA A 821 21.93 24.22 0.91
C ALA A 821 22.35 23.64 -0.44
N ARG A 822 23.55 23.96 -0.88
CA ARG A 822 24.21 23.32 -2.02
C ARG A 822 24.79 21.98 -1.62
N LEU A 823 25.34 21.89 -0.41
CA LEU A 823 25.90 20.65 0.13
C LEU A 823 25.35 20.36 1.53
N VAL A 824 24.90 19.13 1.73
CA VAL A 824 24.57 18.59 3.04
C VAL A 824 25.54 17.45 3.34
N VAL A 825 26.21 17.48 4.48
CA VAL A 825 27.13 16.46 4.95
C VAL A 825 26.51 15.78 6.17
N LEU A 826 26.25 14.49 6.08
CA LEU A 826 25.68 13.68 7.15
C LEU A 826 26.76 12.77 7.73
N SER A 827 27.42 13.23 8.78
CA SER A 827 28.43 12.50 9.56
C SER A 827 27.77 11.69 10.67
N CYS A 828 26.70 10.98 10.32
CA CYS A 828 25.96 10.08 11.18
C CYS A 828 26.24 8.64 10.74
N CYS A 829 26.30 7.68 11.67
CA CYS A 829 26.41 6.28 11.31
C CYS A 829 25.26 5.88 10.39
N HIS A 830 25.61 5.17 9.30
CA HIS A 830 24.59 4.65 8.37
C HIS A 830 23.70 5.70 7.66
N SER A 831 24.16 6.94 7.53
CA SER A 831 23.37 8.01 6.88
C SER A 831 23.03 7.74 5.39
N ALA A 832 23.76 6.84 4.71
CA ALA A 832 23.43 6.33 3.39
C ALA A 832 22.39 5.20 3.40
N GLN A 833 22.09 4.64 4.57
CA GLN A 833 21.15 3.54 4.71
C GLN A 833 19.72 4.01 4.46
N GLY A 834 18.87 3.05 4.19
CA GLY A 834 17.45 3.22 3.91
C GLY A 834 16.94 1.97 3.21
N GLU A 835 15.64 1.89 3.07
CA GLU A 835 15.02 0.77 2.39
C GLU A 835 15.31 0.81 0.89
N VAL A 836 15.96 -0.22 0.35
CA VAL A 836 16.24 -0.33 -1.09
C VAL A 836 14.97 -0.74 -1.82
N LYS A 837 14.38 0.19 -2.56
CA LYS A 837 13.15 0.02 -3.33
C LYS A 837 13.38 0.19 -4.84
N SER A 838 12.35 0.05 -5.64
CA SER A 838 12.42 0.25 -7.09
C SER A 838 12.82 1.69 -7.48
N GLU A 839 12.60 2.64 -6.57
CA GLU A 839 12.95 4.06 -6.71
C GLU A 839 14.39 4.40 -6.26
N GLY A 840 15.16 3.42 -5.79
CA GLY A 840 16.47 3.61 -5.16
C GLY A 840 16.42 3.46 -3.64
N VAL A 841 17.39 4.03 -2.92
CA VAL A 841 17.42 4.04 -1.45
C VAL A 841 16.45 5.09 -0.91
N VAL A 842 15.53 4.66 -0.07
CA VAL A 842 14.57 5.53 0.63
C VAL A 842 15.07 5.73 2.05
N GLY A 843 15.70 6.87 2.29
CA GLY A 843 16.28 7.25 3.57
C GLY A 843 16.46 8.77 3.67
N ILE A 844 17.09 9.23 4.75
CA ILE A 844 17.24 10.65 5.08
C ILE A 844 17.98 11.44 3.99
N ALA A 845 18.97 10.83 3.33
CA ALA A 845 19.72 11.46 2.24
C ALA A 845 18.81 11.86 1.06
N ARG A 846 17.89 10.97 0.69
CA ARG A 846 16.88 11.24 -0.34
C ARG A 846 15.91 12.35 0.10
N ALA A 847 15.57 12.40 1.38
CA ALA A 847 14.72 13.47 1.91
C ALA A 847 15.37 14.84 1.79
N PHE A 848 16.68 14.96 2.05
CA PHE A 848 17.43 16.22 1.86
C PHE A 848 17.45 16.66 0.39
N LEU A 849 17.68 15.74 -0.55
CA LEU A 849 17.57 16.05 -1.98
C LEU A 849 16.16 16.53 -2.34
N GLY A 850 15.12 15.79 -1.92
CA GLY A 850 13.71 16.13 -2.16
C GLY A 850 13.27 17.45 -1.52
N ALA A 851 13.92 17.87 -0.44
CA ALA A 851 13.72 19.15 0.19
C ALA A 851 14.43 20.31 -0.53
N GLY A 852 15.31 20.03 -1.51
CA GLY A 852 15.95 21.01 -2.37
C GLY A 852 17.46 21.11 -2.22
N ALA A 853 18.16 20.22 -1.50
CA ALA A 853 19.62 20.16 -1.52
C ALA A 853 20.13 19.75 -2.90
N ARG A 854 21.26 20.34 -3.37
CA ARG A 854 21.88 19.94 -4.66
C ARG A 854 22.68 18.67 -4.54
N SER A 855 23.34 18.47 -3.38
CA SER A 855 24.18 17.32 -3.11
C SER A 855 24.13 16.94 -1.65
N VAL A 856 24.28 15.64 -1.39
CA VAL A 856 24.36 15.08 -0.05
C VAL A 856 25.59 14.16 0.02
N LEU A 857 26.47 14.38 0.99
CA LEU A 857 27.58 13.49 1.34
C LEU A 857 27.12 12.62 2.52
N VAL A 858 27.21 11.30 2.36
CA VAL A 858 26.71 10.31 3.32
C VAL A 858 27.72 9.22 3.59
N SER A 859 27.50 8.48 4.69
CA SER A 859 28.35 7.33 5.07
C SER A 859 27.61 6.01 4.86
N LEU A 860 28.25 5.04 4.18
CA LEU A 860 27.74 3.68 3.94
C LEU A 860 27.79 2.77 5.19
N TRP A 861 28.71 3.04 6.11
CA TRP A 861 28.89 2.32 7.38
C TRP A 861 29.55 3.20 8.44
N ALA A 862 29.50 2.74 9.69
CA ALA A 862 30.15 3.42 10.81
C ALA A 862 31.68 3.38 10.68
N ILE A 863 32.34 4.49 11.00
CA ILE A 863 33.77 4.69 10.88
C ILE A 863 34.33 5.03 12.26
N GLU A 864 35.59 4.65 12.50
CA GLU A 864 36.35 5.06 13.67
C GLU A 864 36.43 6.59 13.76
N ASP A 865 36.22 7.14 14.96
CA ASP A 865 36.03 8.59 15.18
C ASP A 865 37.22 9.43 14.75
N GLU A 866 38.45 8.99 15.09
CA GLU A 866 39.65 9.68 14.68
C GLU A 866 39.84 9.69 13.16
N ALA A 867 39.52 8.59 12.50
CA ALA A 867 39.56 8.48 11.05
C ALA A 867 38.52 9.41 10.41
N THR A 868 37.30 9.49 10.98
CA THR A 868 36.25 10.40 10.54
C THR A 868 36.67 11.86 10.67
N MET A 869 37.24 12.23 11.81
CA MET A 869 37.71 13.59 12.06
C MET A 869 38.84 13.99 11.10
N GLU A 870 39.82 13.14 10.88
CA GLU A 870 40.91 13.41 9.92
C GLU A 870 40.38 13.48 8.48
N PHE A 871 39.47 12.59 8.10
CA PHE A 871 38.81 12.62 6.80
C PHE A 871 38.06 13.94 6.57
N MET A 872 37.23 14.35 7.54
CA MET A 872 36.48 15.61 7.45
C MET A 872 37.39 16.83 7.41
N LYS A 873 38.48 16.84 8.19
CA LYS A 873 39.48 17.91 8.12
C LYS A 873 40.04 18.02 6.72
N LEU A 874 40.52 16.91 6.13
CA LEU A 874 41.06 16.89 4.77
C LEU A 874 40.02 17.35 3.74
N PHE A 875 38.78 16.88 3.88
CA PHE A 875 37.70 17.24 2.98
C PHE A 875 37.39 18.74 3.02
N TYR A 876 37.21 19.32 4.21
CA TYR A 876 36.87 20.73 4.37
C TYR A 876 37.99 21.65 3.97
N GLN A 877 39.24 21.25 4.19
CA GLN A 877 40.42 21.99 3.68
C GLN A 877 40.43 22.11 2.16
N GLN A 878 40.04 21.02 1.45
CA GLN A 878 39.93 21.07 -0.01
C GLN A 878 38.74 21.92 -0.48
N LEU A 879 37.62 21.91 0.22
CA LEU A 879 36.45 22.76 -0.10
C LEU A 879 36.81 24.26 0.04
N VAL A 880 37.52 24.66 1.12
CA VAL A 880 37.97 26.05 1.35
C VAL A 880 38.97 26.47 0.30
N ASN A 881 39.78 25.53 -0.22
CA ASN A 881 40.71 25.80 -1.34
C ASN A 881 39.99 25.91 -2.71
N GLY A 882 38.65 26.00 -2.72
CA GLY A 882 37.85 26.22 -3.93
C GLY A 882 37.64 24.98 -4.79
N ARG A 883 37.92 23.77 -4.28
CA ARG A 883 37.63 22.51 -4.98
C ARG A 883 36.13 22.20 -4.94
N SER A 884 35.66 21.48 -5.98
CA SER A 884 34.32 20.93 -5.94
C SER A 884 34.19 19.83 -4.89
N ALA A 885 32.94 19.50 -4.52
CA ALA A 885 32.65 18.46 -3.52
C ALA A 885 33.21 17.09 -3.94
N SER A 886 33.13 16.72 -5.23
CA SER A 886 33.69 15.48 -5.73
C SER A 886 35.20 15.44 -5.74
N GLU A 887 35.83 16.57 -6.08
CA GLU A 887 37.32 16.74 -6.02
C GLU A 887 37.83 16.68 -4.58
N ALA A 888 37.14 17.38 -3.66
CA ALA A 888 37.50 17.39 -2.25
C ALA A 888 37.38 15.99 -1.64
N LEU A 889 36.30 15.28 -1.97
CA LEU A 889 36.08 13.91 -1.55
C LEU A 889 37.18 12.95 -2.04
N ASN A 890 37.47 12.96 -3.32
CA ASN A 890 38.49 12.10 -3.92
C ASN A 890 39.89 12.36 -3.33
N LYS A 891 40.24 13.66 -3.12
CA LYS A 891 41.51 14.02 -2.52
C LYS A 891 41.62 13.61 -1.06
N ALA A 892 40.57 13.79 -0.26
CA ALA A 892 40.52 13.29 1.11
C ALA A 892 40.71 11.77 1.16
N MET A 893 39.99 11.02 0.32
CA MET A 893 40.18 9.57 0.21
C MET A 893 41.61 9.18 -0.17
N LYS A 894 42.21 9.89 -1.10
CA LYS A 894 43.60 9.63 -1.50
C LYS A 894 44.58 9.90 -0.36
N SER A 895 44.47 11.04 0.32
CA SER A 895 45.34 11.36 1.46
C SER A 895 45.19 10.36 2.62
N MET A 896 43.97 9.89 2.88
CA MET A 896 43.75 8.83 3.87
C MET A 896 44.41 7.49 3.48
N ARG A 897 44.36 7.11 2.20
CA ARG A 897 45.07 5.89 1.71
C ARG A 897 46.57 5.96 1.82
N GLU A 898 47.11 7.17 1.65
CA GLU A 898 48.55 7.45 1.75
C GLU A 898 49.02 7.60 3.22
N SER A 899 48.10 7.64 4.18
CA SER A 899 48.39 7.72 5.61
C SER A 899 48.83 6.38 6.20
N ASP A 900 49.84 6.40 6.99
CA ASP A 900 50.30 5.17 7.73
C ASP A 900 49.22 4.62 8.68
N ARG A 901 48.33 5.46 9.19
CA ARG A 901 47.35 5.09 10.22
C ARG A 901 45.99 4.73 9.65
N PHE A 902 45.55 5.35 8.57
CA PHE A 902 44.17 5.24 8.07
C PHE A 902 44.06 4.68 6.65
N SER A 903 45.07 4.00 6.17
CA SER A 903 45.12 3.42 4.81
C SER A 903 44.15 2.26 4.56
N ALA A 904 43.57 1.65 5.60
CA ALA A 904 42.59 0.58 5.45
C ALA A 904 41.29 1.10 4.78
N VAL A 905 40.73 0.27 3.87
CA VAL A 905 39.52 0.62 3.05
C VAL A 905 38.35 1.08 3.91
N LYS A 906 38.17 0.47 5.08
CA LYS A 906 37.06 0.81 6.02
C LYS A 906 37.10 2.27 6.49
N HIS A 907 38.25 2.96 6.46
CA HIS A 907 38.41 4.31 6.97
C HIS A 907 38.14 5.40 5.92
N TRP A 908 38.41 5.13 4.65
CA TRP A 908 38.31 6.15 3.59
C TRP A 908 37.19 5.91 2.57
N ALA A 909 36.71 4.68 2.39
CA ALA A 909 35.74 4.33 1.36
C ALA A 909 34.25 4.48 1.73
N PRO A 910 33.85 4.73 2.99
CA PRO A 910 32.42 4.81 3.31
C PRO A 910 31.71 6.04 2.78
N PHE A 911 32.43 7.12 2.51
CA PHE A 911 31.79 8.36 2.10
C PHE A 911 31.43 8.38 0.62
N VAL A 912 30.17 8.76 0.34
CA VAL A 912 29.63 8.79 -1.01
C VAL A 912 28.91 10.12 -1.24
N LEU A 913 29.20 10.78 -2.37
CA LEU A 913 28.53 11.99 -2.80
C LEU A 913 27.35 11.62 -3.70
N ILE A 914 26.15 12.07 -3.34
CA ILE A 914 24.92 11.86 -4.11
C ILE A 914 24.38 13.20 -4.60
N GLY A 915 24.18 13.35 -5.91
CA GLY A 915 23.66 14.58 -6.50
C GLY A 915 24.63 15.26 -7.44
N GLU A 916 24.54 16.57 -7.55
CA GLU A 916 25.38 17.40 -8.41
C GLU A 916 26.76 17.67 -7.80
N ASP A 917 27.78 17.87 -8.64
CA ASP A 917 29.09 18.33 -8.15
C ASP A 917 29.05 19.83 -7.88
N VAL A 918 29.15 20.22 -6.63
CA VAL A 918 28.99 21.63 -6.21
C VAL A 918 30.28 22.22 -5.69
N THR A 919 30.46 23.50 -5.99
CA THR A 919 31.52 24.32 -5.39
C THR A 919 30.90 25.33 -4.45
N LEU A 920 31.54 25.56 -3.30
CA LEU A 920 31.10 26.49 -2.27
C LEU A 920 32.01 27.74 -2.22
N GLU A 921 31.41 28.89 -1.95
CA GLU A 921 32.10 30.14 -1.77
C GLU A 921 32.22 30.45 -0.27
N PHE A 922 33.41 30.51 0.23
CA PHE A 922 33.72 30.90 1.61
C PHE A 922 34.28 32.31 1.64
N LYS A 923 33.44 33.30 2.00
CA LYS A 923 33.88 34.71 2.06
C LYS A 923 34.80 34.95 3.26
N GLY A 924 35.98 35.47 3.01
CA GLY A 924 36.91 35.94 4.06
C GLY A 924 37.89 34.88 4.56
N ILE A 925 37.90 33.68 4.08
CA ILE A 925 38.87 32.62 4.39
C ILE A 925 39.93 32.66 3.28
N LYS A 926 41.15 33.09 3.60
CA LYS A 926 42.35 33.04 2.72
C LYS A 926 43.23 31.90 3.16
#